data_f852917a4149c57a70b146652d8a323c
#
_entry.id   f852917a4149c57a70b146652d8a323c
#
_cell.length_a   1.000
_cell.length_b   1.000
_cell.length_c   1.000
_cell.angle_alpha   90.00
_cell.angle_beta   90.00
_cell.angle_gamma   90.00
#
_symmetry.space_group_name_H-M   'P 1'
#
loop_
_entity.id
_entity.type
_entity.pdbx_description
1 polymer ?
#
loop_
_entity_poly.entity_id
_entity_poly.type
_entity_poly.pdbx_seq_one_letter_code
_entity_poly.pdbx_strand_id
1 'polypeptide(L)'
;MKKIFKIIGIILLIFVVILIAIPFVLESKIDAIVQNYADKNINAKVEFDDVSLSLISSFPNAKVTISNLNITNNEPFKDDTFTTAKSIGLKMAIKELFKNQNDEPIAITSVAIDEALMTLKESKTGATNWDIFKTESSSEASSESGFKINIEDYNITNSALTYINENNNTTVYVTNLNHSGNALFTDVVSELDTKSEADVSLSIDNASYLENNHVTLDALIDLNLKENRYSFKENKGFINQLPLEFNGFVQLKEEGQLIDITFKNPESSFKDFLAVMPERFSKNLDNVETSGDFKVEGIVKGLMSETTIPTIDIKMVSDNASFKYPDLPKRVESISINATVKNDNGNPDDTYINLTTLNFKIDQDVFKSSVILKNLGANTLVNANLDGTLNLANISKAYPIQLEKQLSGILKGKVNTSFDMNAIETNAYNRIKNTGSVSITDFIFSSEDIVNPIHISKADLTFNPGTISLNNFNAKTGESDINATGTIKNLIGFLMQKNKLQGDFKVNSNVFAVNDFMVAKDKVAEENKTTSNKESLKIPEFLDCNITADVNTVIYDNLNLKDVSGTLAIKDQQAVLKGLTSKLFDGFLAITGNVSTQQETPTFNINLGVDGFDIAKSFNDLEFFQTIAPIANALQGKLNSTINLKGNLTESFTPNLATISGETFAEVLVNSINKDNLKLIGKLEENLNFLDLEKLNLKNLKTNLVIENGLVNVKPFTINYKDIAIEVAGSHGFDKSLNYKAVLNVPAKYLGSEVNQLIGRINDNEVNKITIPVTANISGTYASPKVTTDLTSGVSSLTKQLIEIEKQKLVNQGKDKLKDLVGDLFNKNKKDIDSTKVETQTKKDSTTTKTDSLKNVGKDKVKGILGDLIKNRKKKKDTTN
;
A
#
# COMPACT_ATOMS: atom_id res chain seq x y z
N MET A 1 -45.13 -62.60 66.38
CA MET A 1 -44.50 -61.48 65.69
C MET A 1 -43.01 -61.68 65.29
N LYS A 2 -42.14 -62.06 66.26
CA LYS A 2 -40.64 -62.27 65.95
C LYS A 2 -40.36 -63.37 64.93
N LYS A 3 -41.14 -64.41 64.71
CA LYS A 3 -40.94 -65.47 63.67
C LYS A 3 -41.34 -64.94 62.30
N ILE A 4 -42.42 -64.11 62.21
CA ILE A 4 -42.85 -63.54 60.91
C ILE A 4 -41.85 -62.53 60.36
N PHE A 5 -41.25 -61.71 61.21
CA PHE A 5 -40.21 -60.80 60.84
C PHE A 5 -38.93 -61.51 60.39
N LYS A 6 -38.57 -62.65 60.97
CA LYS A 6 -37.46 -63.49 60.51
C LYS A 6 -37.74 -64.13 59.14
N ILE A 7 -38.96 -64.65 58.93
CA ILE A 7 -39.35 -65.18 57.64
C ILE A 7 -39.37 -64.10 56.53
N ILE A 8 -39.92 -62.91 56.80
CA ILE A 8 -39.90 -61.75 55.89
C ILE A 8 -38.44 -61.35 55.65
N GLY A 9 -37.55 -61.29 56.66
CA GLY A 9 -36.15 -61.00 56.51
C GLY A 9 -35.39 -62.02 55.63
N ILE A 10 -35.73 -63.31 55.76
CA ILE A 10 -35.10 -64.35 54.90
C ILE A 10 -35.61 -64.23 53.45
N ILE A 11 -36.92 -64.01 53.28
CA ILE A 11 -37.52 -63.84 51.94
C ILE A 11 -36.92 -62.57 51.26
N LEU A 12 -36.73 -61.49 51.99
CA LEU A 12 -36.10 -60.29 51.50
C LEU A 12 -34.60 -60.52 51.16
N LEU A 13 -33.90 -61.28 52.03
CA LEU A 13 -32.52 -61.66 51.74
C LEU A 13 -32.40 -62.51 50.48
N ILE A 14 -33.27 -63.52 50.33
CA ILE A 14 -33.33 -64.37 49.14
C ILE A 14 -33.66 -63.54 47.92
N PHE A 15 -34.62 -62.61 48.02
CA PHE A 15 -34.94 -61.70 46.91
C PHE A 15 -33.76 -60.77 46.51
N VAL A 16 -33.03 -60.24 47.44
CA VAL A 16 -31.83 -59.45 47.18
C VAL A 16 -30.72 -60.26 46.54
N VAL A 17 -30.51 -61.53 47.04
CA VAL A 17 -29.53 -62.50 46.45
C VAL A 17 -29.88 -62.83 44.98
N ILE A 18 -31.17 -63.02 44.70
CA ILE A 18 -31.70 -63.29 43.38
C ILE A 18 -31.43 -62.06 42.47
N LEU A 19 -31.73 -60.81 42.94
CA LEU A 19 -31.44 -59.57 42.23
C LEU A 19 -29.95 -59.38 41.92
N ILE A 20 -29.07 -59.89 42.82
CA ILE A 20 -27.62 -59.88 42.60
C ILE A 20 -27.17 -60.99 41.62
N ALA A 21 -27.77 -62.12 41.64
CA ALA A 21 -27.37 -63.32 40.86
C ALA A 21 -27.87 -63.22 39.38
N ILE A 22 -29.06 -62.69 39.16
CA ILE A 22 -29.64 -62.53 37.80
C ILE A 22 -28.74 -61.80 36.83
N PRO A 23 -28.16 -60.65 37.16
CA PRO A 23 -27.23 -59.97 36.27
C PRO A 23 -26.12 -60.85 35.69
N PHE A 24 -25.42 -61.59 36.59
CA PHE A 24 -24.31 -62.47 36.17
C PHE A 24 -24.72 -63.62 35.24
N VAL A 25 -25.98 -64.08 35.33
CA VAL A 25 -26.53 -65.10 34.41
C VAL A 25 -27.03 -64.56 33.10
N LEU A 26 -27.53 -63.34 33.09
CA LEU A 26 -28.12 -62.71 31.92
C LEU A 26 -27.13 -61.81 31.13
N GLU A 27 -26.03 -61.39 31.69
CA GLU A 27 -25.12 -60.44 31.11
C GLU A 27 -24.61 -60.91 29.72
N SER A 28 -24.11 -62.18 29.61
CA SER A 28 -23.68 -62.75 28.33
C SER A 28 -24.81 -62.92 27.32
N LYS A 29 -26.08 -63.09 27.80
CA LYS A 29 -27.24 -63.13 26.91
C LYS A 29 -27.63 -61.73 26.40
N ILE A 30 -27.52 -60.72 27.22
CA ILE A 30 -27.87 -59.32 26.85
C ILE A 30 -26.86 -58.78 25.85
N ASP A 31 -25.57 -59.05 26.02
CA ASP A 31 -24.52 -58.76 25.05
C ASP A 31 -24.83 -59.33 23.67
N ALA A 32 -25.15 -60.65 23.60
CA ALA A 32 -25.55 -61.31 22.38
C ALA A 32 -26.87 -60.72 21.79
N ILE A 33 -27.81 -60.30 22.64
CA ILE A 33 -29.06 -59.64 22.18
C ILE A 33 -28.76 -58.31 21.54
N VAL A 34 -27.94 -57.47 22.16
CA VAL A 34 -27.56 -56.16 21.63
C VAL A 34 -26.79 -56.29 20.32
N GLN A 35 -25.81 -57.22 20.27
CA GLN A 35 -25.04 -57.49 19.05
C GLN A 35 -25.91 -58.01 17.91
N ASN A 36 -26.76 -59.00 18.20
CA ASN A 36 -27.69 -59.54 17.15
C ASN A 36 -28.70 -58.53 16.64
N TYR A 37 -29.19 -57.63 17.52
CA TYR A 37 -30.03 -56.50 17.12
C TYR A 37 -29.31 -55.53 16.20
N ALA A 38 -28.08 -55.15 16.55
CA ALA A 38 -27.25 -54.29 15.73
C ALA A 38 -26.96 -54.93 14.36
N ASP A 39 -26.53 -56.19 14.33
CA ASP A 39 -26.21 -56.92 13.10
C ASP A 39 -27.44 -57.10 12.18
N LYS A 40 -28.63 -57.28 12.75
CA LYS A 40 -29.86 -57.45 11.99
C LYS A 40 -30.39 -56.15 11.43
N ASN A 41 -30.36 -55.06 12.19
CA ASN A 41 -31.12 -53.83 11.88
C ASN A 41 -30.23 -52.69 11.40
N ILE A 42 -28.91 -52.68 11.70
CA ILE A 42 -28.03 -51.58 11.38
C ILE A 42 -27.09 -51.92 10.21
N ASN A 43 -27.05 -51.07 9.20
CA ASN A 43 -26.13 -51.15 8.05
C ASN A 43 -24.86 -50.30 8.32
N ALA A 44 -24.23 -50.54 9.44
CA ALA A 44 -22.98 -49.94 9.86
C ALA A 44 -22.22 -50.98 10.75
N LYS A 45 -20.94 -50.76 10.93
CA LYS A 45 -20.12 -51.53 11.89
C LYS A 45 -20.38 -51.01 13.29
N VAL A 46 -20.95 -51.85 14.15
CA VAL A 46 -21.26 -51.53 15.53
C VAL A 46 -20.28 -52.30 16.44
N GLU A 47 -19.58 -51.60 17.29
CA GLU A 47 -18.60 -52.13 18.24
C GLU A 47 -18.88 -51.49 19.60
N PHE A 48 -18.72 -52.27 20.68
CA PHE A 48 -18.79 -51.83 22.08
C PHE A 48 -17.91 -52.72 22.94
N ASP A 49 -17.49 -52.20 24.11
CA ASP A 49 -16.59 -52.92 24.99
C ASP A 49 -17.31 -53.91 25.88
N ASP A 50 -18.46 -53.53 26.44
CA ASP A 50 -19.18 -54.29 27.46
C ASP A 50 -20.67 -53.92 27.49
N VAL A 51 -21.49 -54.88 27.83
CA VAL A 51 -22.93 -54.69 28.14
C VAL A 51 -23.23 -55.17 29.53
N SER A 52 -23.50 -54.30 30.44
CA SER A 52 -23.76 -54.60 31.85
C SER A 52 -25.24 -54.46 32.17
N LEU A 53 -25.71 -55.28 33.12
CA LEU A 53 -27.09 -55.28 33.64
C LEU A 53 -27.13 -54.91 35.14
N SER A 54 -27.87 -53.89 35.49
CA SER A 54 -28.18 -53.53 36.87
C SER A 54 -29.66 -53.70 37.22
N LEU A 55 -29.94 -54.46 38.27
CA LEU A 55 -31.25 -54.63 38.82
C LEU A 55 -31.47 -53.96 40.18
N ILE A 56 -30.38 -53.78 40.96
CA ILE A 56 -30.46 -53.23 42.30
C ILE A 56 -30.54 -51.71 42.26
N SER A 57 -29.66 -51.07 41.55
CA SER A 57 -29.61 -49.60 41.49
C SER A 57 -30.78 -49.00 40.72
N SER A 58 -31.46 -49.78 39.90
CA SER A 58 -32.56 -49.37 39.06
C SER A 58 -33.95 -49.98 39.48
N PHE A 59 -34.00 -50.75 40.60
CA PHE A 59 -35.23 -51.40 41.11
C PHE A 59 -36.41 -50.40 41.28
N PRO A 60 -37.64 -50.70 40.82
CA PRO A 60 -38.13 -51.97 40.25
C PRO A 60 -37.87 -52.17 38.77
N ASN A 61 -37.11 -51.36 38.12
CA ASN A 61 -36.69 -51.49 36.68
C ASN A 61 -35.37 -52.23 36.54
N ALA A 62 -35.07 -52.69 35.34
CA ALA A 62 -33.75 -53.13 34.91
C ALA A 62 -33.08 -51.99 34.14
N LYS A 63 -31.76 -51.80 34.30
CA LYS A 63 -30.92 -50.89 33.48
C LYS A 63 -29.86 -51.73 32.79
N VAL A 64 -29.90 -51.71 31.46
CA VAL A 64 -28.84 -52.23 30.59
C VAL A 64 -27.93 -51.03 30.24
N THR A 65 -26.62 -51.19 30.42
CA THR A 65 -25.66 -50.16 30.03
C THR A 65 -24.69 -50.71 28.99
N ILE A 66 -24.61 -50.08 27.84
CA ILE A 66 -23.64 -50.37 26.77
C ILE A 66 -22.48 -49.38 26.95
N SER A 67 -21.26 -49.88 27.04
CA SER A 67 -20.06 -49.10 27.29
C SER A 67 -19.21 -48.96 26.04
N ASN A 68 -18.67 -47.76 25.81
CA ASN A 68 -17.78 -47.40 24.68
C ASN A 68 -18.32 -47.87 23.33
N LEU A 69 -19.55 -47.47 23.05
CA LEU A 69 -20.16 -47.72 21.74
C LEU A 69 -19.44 -46.94 20.65
N ASN A 70 -19.15 -47.59 19.52
CA ASN A 70 -18.61 -47.00 18.30
C ASN A 70 -19.40 -47.55 17.09
N ILE A 71 -19.99 -46.63 16.35
CA ILE A 71 -20.69 -46.95 15.08
C ILE A 71 -19.94 -46.32 13.95
N THR A 72 -19.43 -47.14 13.03
CA THR A 72 -18.68 -46.75 11.84
C THR A 72 -19.52 -47.04 10.56
N ASN A 73 -19.65 -46.07 9.72
CA ASN A 73 -20.45 -46.18 8.51
C ASN A 73 -19.86 -47.18 7.50
N ASN A 74 -20.75 -47.81 6.74
CA ASN A 74 -20.45 -48.51 5.50
C ASN A 74 -20.47 -47.54 4.31
N GLU A 75 -20.25 -48.07 3.05
CA GLU A 75 -20.41 -47.23 1.83
C GLU A 75 -21.77 -46.52 1.81
N PRO A 76 -21.86 -45.25 1.39
CA PRO A 76 -20.82 -44.45 0.72
C PRO A 76 -19.87 -43.69 1.66
N PHE A 77 -20.04 -43.75 2.98
CA PHE A 77 -19.25 -43.06 3.99
C PHE A 77 -18.32 -44.03 4.71
N LYS A 78 -17.77 -45.01 4.00
CA LYS A 78 -16.95 -46.04 4.55
C LYS A 78 -15.84 -45.55 5.47
N ASP A 79 -15.75 -46.18 6.63
CA ASP A 79 -14.78 -45.89 7.69
C ASP A 79 -14.96 -44.52 8.38
N ASP A 80 -15.98 -43.72 8.02
CA ASP A 80 -16.33 -42.52 8.78
C ASP A 80 -17.05 -42.93 10.08
N THR A 81 -16.62 -42.39 11.22
CA THR A 81 -17.30 -42.59 12.49
C THR A 81 -18.61 -41.79 12.49
N PHE A 82 -19.74 -42.51 12.57
CA PHE A 82 -21.07 -41.91 12.69
C PHE A 82 -21.31 -41.41 14.13
N THR A 83 -21.08 -42.28 15.11
CA THR A 83 -21.24 -41.90 16.51
C THR A 83 -20.39 -42.76 17.43
N THR A 84 -19.90 -42.13 18.49
CA THR A 84 -19.35 -42.82 19.66
C THR A 84 -20.13 -42.41 20.87
N ALA A 85 -20.21 -43.26 21.90
CA ALA A 85 -20.75 -42.90 23.20
C ALA A 85 -20.01 -43.67 24.29
N LYS A 86 -19.61 -42.98 25.34
CA LYS A 86 -18.96 -43.65 26.51
C LYS A 86 -19.92 -44.57 27.20
N SER A 87 -21.18 -44.19 27.39
CA SER A 87 -22.20 -45.10 27.90
C SER A 87 -23.58 -44.77 27.32
N ILE A 88 -24.36 -45.84 27.06
CA ILE A 88 -25.79 -45.78 26.78
C ILE A 88 -26.51 -46.64 27.77
N GLY A 89 -27.32 -46.03 28.62
CA GLY A 89 -28.16 -46.68 29.61
C GLY A 89 -29.61 -46.79 29.17
N LEU A 90 -30.12 -47.99 29.13
CA LEU A 90 -31.51 -48.30 28.75
C LEU A 90 -32.27 -48.84 29.97
N LYS A 91 -33.32 -48.17 30.41
CA LYS A 91 -34.18 -48.65 31.48
C LYS A 91 -35.43 -49.29 30.90
N MET A 92 -35.85 -50.40 31.52
CA MET A 92 -37.04 -51.12 31.18
C MET A 92 -37.60 -51.82 32.36
N ALA A 93 -38.85 -52.25 32.33
CA ALA A 93 -39.41 -53.10 33.38
C ALA A 93 -38.65 -54.46 33.44
N ILE A 94 -38.37 -55.02 34.61
CA ILE A 94 -37.62 -56.26 34.76
C ILE A 94 -38.28 -57.40 33.93
N LYS A 95 -39.59 -57.43 33.80
CA LYS A 95 -40.28 -58.39 32.97
C LYS A 95 -39.90 -58.40 31.51
N GLU A 96 -39.44 -57.25 30.97
CA GLU A 96 -39.04 -57.14 29.56
C GLU A 96 -37.79 -57.97 29.26
N LEU A 97 -36.91 -58.20 30.26
CA LEU A 97 -35.71 -59.06 30.11
C LEU A 97 -36.08 -60.53 29.86
N PHE A 98 -37.29 -60.98 30.16
CA PHE A 98 -37.75 -62.36 30.04
C PHE A 98 -38.70 -62.59 28.88
N LYS A 99 -38.95 -61.56 28.07
CA LYS A 99 -39.72 -61.68 26.83
C LYS A 99 -38.95 -62.46 25.77
N ASN A 100 -39.72 -63.22 24.96
CA ASN A 100 -39.12 -63.86 23.80
C ASN A 100 -39.02 -62.81 22.65
N GLN A 101 -37.85 -62.49 22.25
CA GLN A 101 -37.56 -61.45 21.24
C GLN A 101 -38.20 -61.71 19.87
N ASN A 102 -38.60 -62.90 19.58
CA ASN A 102 -39.26 -63.22 18.31
C ASN A 102 -40.77 -62.95 18.33
N ASP A 103 -41.35 -62.73 19.51
CA ASP A 103 -42.82 -62.68 19.66
C ASP A 103 -43.30 -61.29 20.15
N GLU A 104 -42.50 -60.52 20.89
CA GLU A 104 -42.88 -59.23 21.46
C GLU A 104 -41.69 -58.25 21.49
N PRO A 105 -41.86 -57.00 21.09
CA PRO A 105 -40.81 -55.98 21.22
C PRO A 105 -40.55 -55.64 22.70
N ILE A 106 -39.28 -55.37 23.04
CA ILE A 106 -38.83 -54.92 24.36
C ILE A 106 -39.24 -53.44 24.53
N ALA A 107 -39.99 -53.13 25.55
CA ALA A 107 -40.37 -51.77 25.88
C ALA A 107 -39.28 -51.06 26.72
N ILE A 108 -38.62 -50.07 26.12
CA ILE A 108 -37.65 -49.19 26.80
C ILE A 108 -38.39 -47.95 27.29
N THR A 109 -38.28 -47.66 28.58
CA THR A 109 -38.95 -46.50 29.23
C THR A 109 -38.05 -45.32 29.48
N SER A 110 -36.73 -45.51 29.53
CA SER A 110 -35.79 -44.40 29.68
C SER A 110 -34.47 -44.67 28.93
N VAL A 111 -33.89 -43.61 28.36
CA VAL A 111 -32.60 -43.63 27.67
C VAL A 111 -31.69 -42.57 28.30
N ALA A 112 -30.51 -43.00 28.72
CA ALA A 112 -29.45 -42.10 29.17
C ALA A 112 -28.19 -42.28 28.31
N ILE A 113 -27.70 -41.21 27.72
CA ILE A 113 -26.51 -41.20 26.86
C ILE A 113 -25.49 -40.26 27.51
N ASP A 114 -24.28 -40.72 27.66
CA ASP A 114 -23.19 -39.92 28.24
C ASP A 114 -21.97 -39.89 27.34
N GLU A 115 -21.37 -38.71 27.18
CA GLU A 115 -20.18 -38.44 26.34
C GLU A 115 -20.33 -39.04 24.93
N ALA A 116 -21.44 -38.71 24.25
CA ALA A 116 -21.64 -39.10 22.87
C ALA A 116 -21.05 -38.03 21.93
N LEU A 117 -20.37 -38.51 20.88
CA LEU A 117 -19.92 -37.71 19.76
C LEU A 117 -20.61 -38.22 18.51
N MET A 118 -21.49 -37.39 17.91
CA MET A 118 -22.25 -37.77 16.71
C MET A 118 -21.90 -36.84 15.57
N THR A 119 -21.65 -37.43 14.39
CA THR A 119 -21.41 -36.69 13.15
C THR A 119 -22.47 -37.02 12.11
N LEU A 120 -23.29 -36.05 11.77
CA LEU A 120 -24.27 -36.10 10.70
C LEU A 120 -23.67 -35.46 9.45
N LYS A 121 -23.54 -36.22 8.36
CA LYS A 121 -22.89 -35.77 7.13
C LYS A 121 -23.77 -36.02 5.94
N GLU A 122 -24.00 -34.97 5.16
CA GLU A 122 -24.66 -35.03 3.87
C GLU A 122 -23.65 -34.72 2.76
N SER A 123 -23.49 -35.66 1.83
CA SER A 123 -22.54 -35.50 0.74
C SER A 123 -23.06 -34.55 -0.35
N LYS A 124 -22.19 -34.17 -1.29
CA LYS A 124 -22.56 -33.36 -2.47
C LYS A 124 -23.59 -34.04 -3.37
N THR A 125 -23.79 -35.34 -3.26
CA THR A 125 -24.77 -36.14 -4.03
C THR A 125 -26.09 -36.32 -3.29
N GLY A 126 -26.25 -35.72 -2.09
CA GLY A 126 -27.42 -35.85 -1.24
C GLY A 126 -27.47 -37.17 -0.45
N ALA A 127 -26.43 -38.01 -0.49
CA ALA A 127 -26.35 -39.18 0.38
C ALA A 127 -26.09 -38.75 1.83
N THR A 128 -26.73 -39.41 2.79
CA THR A 128 -26.62 -39.10 4.21
C THR A 128 -25.94 -40.23 4.98
N ASN A 129 -25.11 -39.92 5.94
CA ASN A 129 -24.40 -40.93 6.74
C ASN A 129 -25.24 -41.48 7.91
N TRP A 130 -26.41 -40.92 8.18
CA TRP A 130 -27.33 -41.34 9.24
C TRP A 130 -28.42 -42.29 8.79
N ASP A 131 -28.53 -42.58 7.50
CA ASP A 131 -29.42 -43.59 6.94
C ASP A 131 -28.79 -44.98 7.09
N ILE A 132 -28.61 -45.40 8.34
CA ILE A 132 -27.93 -46.64 8.73
C ILE A 132 -28.91 -47.78 9.07
N PHE A 133 -30.24 -47.57 9.00
CA PHE A 133 -31.18 -48.63 9.25
C PHE A 133 -31.42 -49.46 7.99
N LYS A 134 -31.38 -50.83 8.15
CA LYS A 134 -31.69 -51.72 7.03
C LYS A 134 -33.20 -51.67 6.77
N THR A 135 -33.56 -51.23 5.59
CA THR A 135 -34.95 -51.33 5.09
C THR A 135 -35.21 -52.75 4.60
N GLU A 136 -36.09 -53.50 5.27
CA GLU A 136 -36.58 -54.78 4.73
C GLU A 136 -37.44 -54.50 3.51
N SER A 137 -36.95 -54.94 2.34
CA SER A 137 -37.72 -54.99 1.08
C SER A 137 -38.61 -56.24 1.10
N SER A 138 -39.72 -56.25 1.83
CA SER A 138 -40.74 -57.26 1.69
C SER A 138 -42.11 -56.67 2.03
N SER A 139 -42.96 -56.66 0.98
CA SER A 139 -44.38 -56.52 1.03
C SER A 139 -45.06 -57.71 1.71
N GLU A 140 -45.21 -57.66 3.01
CA GLU A 140 -46.24 -58.35 3.76
C GLU A 140 -46.17 -57.87 5.21
N ALA A 141 -47.32 -57.47 5.74
CA ALA A 141 -47.52 -57.11 7.13
C ALA A 141 -47.09 -58.24 8.07
N SER A 142 -45.82 -58.28 8.49
CA SER A 142 -45.34 -59.23 9.45
C SER A 142 -44.95 -58.50 10.73
N SER A 143 -45.73 -58.76 11.75
CA SER A 143 -45.44 -58.69 13.19
C SER A 143 -44.28 -57.78 13.58
N GLU A 144 -44.57 -56.74 14.33
CA GLU A 144 -43.68 -55.89 15.10
C GLU A 144 -42.65 -56.69 15.88
N SER A 145 -41.53 -57.05 15.24
CA SER A 145 -40.39 -57.65 15.88
C SER A 145 -39.33 -56.58 16.08
N GLY A 146 -39.24 -55.97 17.22
CA GLY A 146 -38.29 -54.93 17.52
C GLY A 146 -38.42 -54.37 18.95
N PHE A 147 -37.66 -53.34 19.21
CA PHE A 147 -37.90 -52.55 20.45
C PHE A 147 -39.10 -51.64 20.25
N LYS A 148 -40.04 -51.66 21.15
CA LYS A 148 -41.09 -50.67 21.26
C LYS A 148 -40.53 -49.54 22.10
N ILE A 149 -40.21 -48.43 21.49
CA ILE A 149 -39.71 -47.25 22.15
C ILE A 149 -40.89 -46.50 22.78
N ASN A 150 -41.08 -46.70 24.08
CA ASN A 150 -42.04 -45.92 24.87
C ASN A 150 -41.24 -45.11 25.95
N ILE A 151 -40.44 -44.17 25.46
CA ILE A 151 -39.54 -43.38 26.30
C ILE A 151 -40.36 -42.39 27.11
N GLU A 152 -40.41 -42.61 28.43
CA GLU A 152 -41.05 -41.68 29.37
C GLU A 152 -40.08 -40.53 29.72
N ASP A 153 -38.80 -40.86 29.84
CA ASP A 153 -37.72 -39.88 30.09
C ASP A 153 -36.46 -40.21 29.28
N TYR A 154 -35.73 -39.21 28.90
CA TYR A 154 -34.39 -39.38 28.32
C TYR A 154 -33.43 -38.29 28.81
N ASN A 155 -32.16 -38.61 28.80
CA ASN A 155 -31.09 -37.71 29.25
C ASN A 155 -29.82 -37.94 28.42
N ILE A 156 -29.31 -36.87 27.79
CA ILE A 156 -28.04 -36.83 27.04
C ILE A 156 -27.13 -35.87 27.80
N THR A 157 -25.95 -36.31 28.20
CA THR A 157 -25.01 -35.49 28.96
C THR A 157 -23.65 -35.42 28.27
N ASN A 158 -22.93 -34.30 28.47
CA ASN A 158 -21.55 -34.11 28.04
C ASN A 158 -21.27 -34.50 26.58
N SER A 159 -22.24 -34.31 25.71
CA SER A 159 -22.21 -34.82 24.34
C SER A 159 -21.92 -33.75 23.32
N ALA A 160 -21.64 -34.17 22.09
CA ALA A 160 -21.44 -33.22 20.97
C ALA A 160 -22.09 -33.78 19.69
N LEU A 161 -22.61 -32.85 18.89
CA LEU A 161 -23.19 -33.12 17.59
C LEU A 161 -22.52 -32.24 16.55
N THR A 162 -22.04 -32.85 15.48
CA THR A 162 -21.54 -32.15 14.28
C THR A 162 -22.46 -32.44 13.11
N TYR A 163 -22.93 -31.41 12.45
CA TYR A 163 -23.67 -31.54 11.19
C TYR A 163 -22.87 -30.89 10.06
N ILE A 164 -22.66 -31.61 8.99
CA ILE A 164 -21.92 -31.16 7.80
C ILE A 164 -22.78 -31.42 6.56
N ASN A 165 -23.17 -30.38 5.87
CA ASN A 165 -23.79 -30.47 4.56
C ASN A 165 -22.80 -29.95 3.51
N GLU A 166 -22.24 -30.88 2.72
CA GLU A 166 -21.25 -30.54 1.69
C GLU A 166 -21.86 -29.88 0.45
N ASN A 167 -23.18 -29.98 0.26
CA ASN A 167 -23.85 -29.43 -0.90
C ASN A 167 -23.96 -27.90 -0.81
N ASN A 168 -24.30 -27.38 0.36
CA ASN A 168 -24.45 -25.96 0.62
C ASN A 168 -23.37 -25.36 1.57
N ASN A 169 -22.28 -26.11 1.80
CA ASN A 169 -21.19 -25.75 2.71
C ASN A 169 -21.66 -25.30 4.09
N THR A 170 -22.70 -25.95 4.63
CA THR A 170 -23.20 -25.68 5.98
C THR A 170 -22.52 -26.59 7.00
N THR A 171 -22.01 -25.99 8.07
CA THR A 171 -21.45 -26.74 9.21
C THR A 171 -22.05 -26.22 10.51
N VAL A 172 -22.55 -27.13 11.33
CA VAL A 172 -23.04 -26.87 12.68
C VAL A 172 -22.25 -27.69 13.67
N TYR A 173 -21.67 -27.05 14.66
CA TYR A 173 -21.05 -27.72 15.81
C TYR A 173 -21.91 -27.42 17.04
N VAL A 174 -22.32 -28.47 17.74
CA VAL A 174 -22.98 -28.40 19.04
C VAL A 174 -22.07 -29.14 20.01
N THR A 175 -21.49 -28.44 20.93
CA THR A 175 -20.58 -28.99 21.96
C THR A 175 -21.13 -28.80 23.35
N ASN A 176 -20.61 -29.54 24.33
CA ASN A 176 -21.08 -29.49 25.72
C ASN A 176 -22.59 -29.72 25.83
N LEU A 177 -23.14 -30.53 24.93
CA LEU A 177 -24.58 -30.79 24.87
C LEU A 177 -25.07 -31.54 26.08
N ASN A 178 -25.98 -30.91 26.82
CA ASN A 178 -26.81 -31.51 27.83
C ASN A 178 -28.26 -31.34 27.39
N HIS A 179 -28.95 -32.45 27.15
CA HIS A 179 -30.33 -32.46 26.65
C HIS A 179 -31.13 -33.50 27.35
N SER A 180 -32.22 -33.11 27.99
CA SER A 180 -33.11 -34.00 28.68
C SER A 180 -34.57 -33.73 28.35
N GLY A 181 -35.41 -34.73 28.45
CA GLY A 181 -36.83 -34.53 28.20
C GLY A 181 -37.68 -35.66 28.79
N ASN A 182 -38.94 -35.29 29.01
CA ASN A 182 -39.99 -36.22 29.35
C ASN A 182 -40.92 -36.35 28.16
N ALA A 183 -41.39 -37.53 27.89
CA ALA A 183 -42.25 -37.81 26.76
C ALA A 183 -43.54 -38.46 27.17
N LEU A 184 -44.66 -37.90 26.75
CA LEU A 184 -45.98 -38.55 26.82
C LEU A 184 -46.32 -39.07 25.43
N PHE A 185 -46.09 -40.38 25.20
CA PHE A 185 -46.39 -41.00 23.93
C PHE A 185 -47.84 -41.42 23.87
N THR A 186 -48.54 -40.98 22.81
CA THR A 186 -49.83 -41.52 22.39
C THR A 186 -49.67 -42.06 20.98
N ASP A 187 -50.65 -42.87 20.50
CA ASP A 187 -50.51 -43.52 19.19
C ASP A 187 -50.49 -42.55 18.01
N VAL A 188 -50.81 -41.28 18.21
CA VAL A 188 -50.88 -40.26 17.12
C VAL A 188 -50.04 -39.04 17.37
N VAL A 189 -50.02 -38.53 18.59
CA VAL A 189 -49.27 -37.30 18.98
C VAL A 189 -48.54 -37.58 20.30
N SER A 190 -47.30 -37.20 20.34
CA SER A 190 -46.48 -37.29 21.53
C SER A 190 -46.04 -35.88 21.94
N GLU A 191 -46.16 -35.55 23.22
CA GLU A 191 -45.68 -34.28 23.73
C GLU A 191 -44.36 -34.49 24.45
N LEU A 192 -43.34 -33.69 24.11
CA LEU A 192 -42.03 -33.67 24.70
C LEU A 192 -41.83 -32.36 25.43
N ASP A 193 -41.60 -32.42 26.73
CA ASP A 193 -41.09 -31.31 27.53
C ASP A 193 -39.60 -31.46 27.66
N THR A 194 -38.82 -30.58 27.05
CA THR A 194 -37.37 -30.72 26.89
C THR A 194 -36.61 -29.55 27.45
N LYS A 195 -35.39 -29.84 27.93
CA LYS A 195 -34.39 -28.85 28.31
C LYS A 195 -33.09 -29.15 27.64
N SER A 196 -32.54 -28.15 27.00
CA SER A 196 -31.24 -28.21 26.27
C SER A 196 -30.29 -27.13 26.77
N GLU A 197 -29.04 -27.48 26.83
CA GLU A 197 -27.93 -26.58 27.10
C GLU A 197 -26.73 -27.02 26.23
N ALA A 198 -26.16 -26.11 25.44
CA ALA A 198 -25.03 -26.42 24.57
C ALA A 198 -24.31 -25.17 24.12
N ASP A 199 -23.10 -25.32 23.59
CA ASP A 199 -22.39 -24.30 22.87
C ASP A 199 -22.50 -24.58 21.36
N VAL A 200 -22.98 -23.59 20.62
CA VAL A 200 -23.35 -23.75 19.17
C VAL A 200 -22.52 -22.86 18.31
N SER A 201 -21.96 -23.44 17.25
CA SER A 201 -21.33 -22.72 16.13
C SER A 201 -22.03 -23.07 14.84
N LEU A 202 -22.27 -22.08 13.98
CA LEU A 202 -22.91 -22.20 12.69
C LEU A 202 -22.11 -21.45 11.63
N SER A 203 -21.71 -22.15 10.58
CA SER A 203 -21.10 -21.58 9.40
C SER A 203 -21.86 -21.97 8.15
N ILE A 204 -22.07 -21.03 7.21
CA ILE A 204 -22.69 -21.24 5.91
C ILE A 204 -21.81 -20.57 4.87
N ASP A 205 -21.38 -21.28 3.83
CA ASP A 205 -20.49 -20.77 2.78
C ASP A 205 -19.21 -20.09 3.33
N ASN A 206 -18.60 -20.70 4.36
CA ASN A 206 -17.44 -20.19 5.07
C ASN A 206 -17.70 -18.89 5.85
N ALA A 207 -18.93 -18.39 5.94
CA ALA A 207 -19.29 -17.27 6.79
C ALA A 207 -19.78 -17.80 8.14
N SER A 208 -19.16 -17.33 9.25
CA SER A 208 -19.59 -17.68 10.61
C SER A 208 -20.77 -16.80 11.03
N TYR A 209 -21.89 -17.43 11.39
CA TYR A 209 -23.10 -16.77 11.91
C TYR A 209 -23.20 -16.89 13.43
N LEU A 210 -22.81 -18.03 13.99
CA LEU A 210 -22.69 -18.26 15.43
C LEU A 210 -21.28 -18.83 15.66
N GLU A 211 -20.65 -18.41 16.72
CA GLU A 211 -19.28 -18.81 17.07
C GLU A 211 -19.21 -19.13 18.56
N ASN A 212 -19.37 -20.41 18.87
CA ASN A 212 -19.37 -20.93 20.25
C ASN A 212 -20.37 -20.20 21.18
N ASN A 213 -21.56 -19.90 20.65
CA ASN A 213 -22.59 -19.23 21.45
C ASN A 213 -23.24 -20.21 22.41
N HIS A 214 -23.30 -19.87 23.68
CA HIS A 214 -24.02 -20.65 24.69
C HIS A 214 -25.52 -20.57 24.45
N VAL A 215 -26.18 -21.71 24.25
CA VAL A 215 -27.62 -21.81 23.96
C VAL A 215 -28.28 -22.63 25.03
N THR A 216 -29.32 -22.08 25.65
CA THR A 216 -30.22 -22.83 26.51
C THR A 216 -31.64 -22.79 25.93
N LEU A 217 -32.39 -23.89 26.08
CA LEU A 217 -33.73 -24.00 25.51
C LEU A 217 -34.61 -24.87 26.40
N ASP A 218 -35.70 -24.29 26.87
CA ASP A 218 -36.82 -24.99 27.42
C ASP A 218 -37.93 -25.05 26.36
N ALA A 219 -38.26 -26.26 25.91
CA ALA A 219 -39.18 -26.41 24.80
C ALA A 219 -40.26 -27.44 25.07
N LEU A 220 -41.50 -27.08 24.80
CA LEU A 220 -42.63 -27.98 24.72
C LEU A 220 -42.92 -28.27 23.25
N ILE A 221 -42.71 -29.53 22.85
CA ILE A 221 -42.77 -29.96 21.45
C ILE A 221 -43.85 -31.03 21.27
N ASP A 222 -44.84 -30.76 20.42
CA ASP A 222 -45.75 -31.81 19.94
C ASP A 222 -45.14 -32.50 18.74
N LEU A 223 -44.97 -33.81 18.86
CA LEU A 223 -44.52 -34.67 17.76
C LEU A 223 -45.72 -35.39 17.11
N ASN A 224 -46.01 -35.04 15.87
CA ASN A 224 -46.92 -35.84 15.05
C ASN A 224 -46.11 -36.67 14.06
N LEU A 225 -45.75 -37.88 14.44
CA LEU A 225 -44.93 -38.77 13.65
C LEU A 225 -45.62 -39.23 12.33
N LYS A 226 -46.95 -39.24 12.27
CA LYS A 226 -47.70 -39.59 11.06
C LYS A 226 -47.59 -38.53 9.98
N GLU A 227 -47.50 -37.25 10.40
CA GLU A 227 -47.37 -36.12 9.51
C GLU A 227 -45.93 -35.59 9.45
N ASN A 228 -45.01 -36.19 10.19
CA ASN A 228 -43.63 -35.71 10.37
C ASN A 228 -43.57 -34.24 10.77
N ARG A 229 -44.48 -33.86 11.69
CA ARG A 229 -44.65 -32.47 12.13
C ARG A 229 -44.21 -32.27 13.56
N TYR A 230 -43.39 -31.32 13.81
CA TYR A 230 -42.82 -30.90 15.10
C TYR A 230 -43.35 -29.52 15.45
N SER A 231 -44.30 -29.44 16.38
CA SER A 231 -44.91 -28.16 16.75
C SER A 231 -44.36 -27.68 18.07
N PHE A 232 -43.89 -26.46 18.07
CA PHE A 232 -43.26 -25.78 19.22
C PHE A 232 -44.29 -24.93 19.90
N LYS A 233 -44.49 -25.12 21.23
CA LYS A 233 -45.45 -24.40 22.03
C LYS A 233 -44.73 -23.77 23.22
N GLU A 234 -44.91 -22.45 23.42
CA GLU A 234 -44.41 -21.74 24.59
C GLU A 234 -42.91 -21.95 24.87
N ASN A 235 -42.08 -22.00 23.82
CA ASN A 235 -40.68 -22.26 23.95
C ASN A 235 -39.93 -21.00 24.37
N LYS A 236 -38.99 -21.18 25.28
CA LYS A 236 -38.15 -20.12 25.84
C LYS A 236 -36.71 -20.58 25.83
N GLY A 237 -35.80 -19.71 25.39
CA GLY A 237 -34.39 -20.01 25.36
C GLY A 237 -33.57 -18.75 25.48
N PHE A 238 -32.27 -18.97 25.55
CA PHE A 238 -31.26 -17.91 25.47
C PHE A 238 -30.21 -18.25 24.44
N ILE A 239 -29.75 -17.25 23.70
CA ILE A 239 -28.51 -17.33 22.98
C ILE A 239 -27.54 -16.39 23.69
N ASN A 240 -26.55 -16.95 24.37
CA ASN A 240 -25.76 -16.26 25.36
C ASN A 240 -26.68 -15.64 26.45
N GLN A 241 -26.82 -14.31 26.45
CA GLN A 241 -27.69 -13.60 27.39
C GLN A 241 -28.99 -13.10 26.73
N LEU A 242 -29.13 -13.22 25.39
CA LEU A 242 -30.34 -12.75 24.69
C LEU A 242 -31.50 -13.75 24.86
N PRO A 243 -32.57 -13.43 25.60
CA PRO A 243 -33.72 -14.29 25.70
C PRO A 243 -34.51 -14.33 24.38
N LEU A 244 -35.06 -15.49 24.08
CA LEU A 244 -35.91 -15.71 22.91
C LEU A 244 -37.11 -16.56 23.29
N GLU A 245 -38.32 -16.13 22.86
CA GLU A 245 -39.54 -16.93 22.87
C GLU A 245 -39.91 -17.23 21.42
N PHE A 246 -40.31 -18.45 21.14
CA PHE A 246 -40.78 -18.83 19.83
C PHE A 246 -41.91 -19.85 19.86
N ASN A 247 -42.72 -19.84 18.81
CA ASN A 247 -43.84 -20.76 18.57
C ASN A 247 -43.88 -21.08 17.09
N GLY A 248 -44.58 -22.17 16.78
CA GLY A 248 -44.78 -22.57 15.43
C GLY A 248 -44.53 -24.03 15.17
N PHE A 249 -44.12 -24.38 13.95
CA PHE A 249 -43.81 -25.76 13.61
C PHE A 249 -42.77 -25.88 12.50
N VAL A 250 -42.16 -27.09 12.46
CA VAL A 250 -41.41 -27.61 11.32
C VAL A 250 -42.04 -28.93 10.91
N GLN A 251 -42.33 -29.07 9.62
CA GLN A 251 -42.89 -30.32 9.04
C GLN A 251 -41.98 -30.83 7.93
N LEU A 252 -41.50 -32.05 8.05
CA LEU A 252 -40.69 -32.69 7.03
C LEU A 252 -41.61 -33.22 5.92
N LYS A 253 -41.31 -32.82 4.67
CA LYS A 253 -42.01 -33.23 3.44
C LYS A 253 -41.01 -33.80 2.46
N GLU A 254 -41.48 -34.50 1.43
CA GLU A 254 -40.63 -35.04 0.37
C GLU A 254 -39.85 -33.95 -0.35
N GLU A 255 -40.47 -32.78 -0.55
CA GLU A 255 -39.87 -31.64 -1.24
C GLU A 255 -39.01 -30.73 -0.34
N GLY A 256 -38.89 -31.00 0.96
CA GLY A 256 -38.16 -30.21 1.93
C GLY A 256 -38.82 -30.01 3.26
N GLN A 257 -38.53 -28.91 3.96
CA GLN A 257 -39.02 -28.62 5.29
C GLN A 257 -40.02 -27.45 5.23
N LEU A 258 -41.26 -27.68 5.59
CA LEU A 258 -42.23 -26.60 5.76
C LEU A 258 -42.08 -26.00 7.16
N ILE A 259 -41.72 -24.72 7.21
CA ILE A 259 -41.46 -23.96 8.43
C ILE A 259 -42.55 -22.92 8.63
N ASP A 260 -43.05 -22.74 9.84
CA ASP A 260 -43.90 -21.64 10.26
C ASP A 260 -43.53 -21.32 11.71
N ILE A 261 -42.56 -20.39 11.92
CA ILE A 261 -42.05 -20.03 13.21
C ILE A 261 -42.20 -18.53 13.41
N THR A 262 -42.75 -18.15 14.53
CA THR A 262 -42.77 -16.76 15.02
C THR A 262 -41.93 -16.68 16.28
N PHE A 263 -41.08 -15.69 16.37
CA PHE A 263 -40.22 -15.49 17.54
C PHE A 263 -40.17 -14.02 17.96
N LYS A 264 -39.83 -13.80 19.19
CA LYS A 264 -39.57 -12.47 19.78
C LYS A 264 -38.63 -12.63 20.98
N ASN A 265 -37.92 -11.56 21.31
CA ASN A 265 -37.27 -11.46 22.61
C ASN A 265 -38.22 -10.77 23.61
N PRO A 266 -38.56 -11.39 24.73
CA PRO A 266 -39.13 -10.68 25.85
C PRO A 266 -38.09 -9.72 26.42
N GLU A 267 -38.46 -8.79 27.21
CA GLU A 267 -37.60 -7.80 27.90
C GLU A 267 -36.08 -8.09 27.87
N SER A 268 -35.36 -7.55 26.89
CA SER A 268 -33.91 -7.67 26.80
C SER A 268 -33.21 -6.32 26.75
N SER A 269 -32.00 -6.33 27.22
CA SER A 269 -31.17 -5.15 27.25
C SER A 269 -30.29 -5.08 25.99
N PHE A 270 -29.78 -3.91 25.68
CA PHE A 270 -28.79 -3.72 24.65
C PHE A 270 -27.50 -4.54 24.90
N LYS A 271 -27.21 -4.89 26.16
CA LYS A 271 -26.14 -5.80 26.57
C LYS A 271 -26.35 -7.18 26.00
N ASP A 272 -27.57 -7.70 26.11
CA ASP A 272 -27.89 -9.07 25.66
C ASP A 272 -27.75 -9.18 24.14
N PHE A 273 -28.07 -8.10 23.39
CA PHE A 273 -27.79 -8.03 21.96
C PHE A 273 -26.28 -8.04 21.65
N LEU A 274 -25.49 -7.27 22.38
CA LEU A 274 -24.04 -7.24 22.14
C LEU A 274 -23.38 -8.61 22.39
N ALA A 275 -23.92 -9.38 23.32
CA ALA A 275 -23.43 -10.71 23.67
C ALA A 275 -23.65 -11.76 22.56
N VAL A 276 -24.52 -11.53 21.58
CA VAL A 276 -24.75 -12.44 20.43
C VAL A 276 -24.07 -11.97 19.16
N MET A 277 -23.37 -10.85 19.19
CA MET A 277 -22.59 -10.39 18.05
C MET A 277 -21.39 -11.32 17.78
N PRO A 278 -21.07 -11.61 16.51
CA PRO A 278 -19.90 -12.42 16.16
C PRO A 278 -18.60 -11.90 16.81
N GLU A 279 -17.72 -12.80 17.25
CA GLU A 279 -16.50 -12.50 18.02
C GLU A 279 -15.64 -11.41 17.38
N ARG A 280 -15.55 -11.37 16.06
CA ARG A 280 -14.84 -10.31 15.32
C ARG A 280 -15.31 -8.88 15.68
N PHE A 281 -16.56 -8.72 16.15
CA PHE A 281 -17.14 -7.44 16.57
C PHE A 281 -17.27 -7.32 18.09
N SER A 282 -17.21 -8.44 18.82
CA SER A 282 -17.48 -8.53 20.27
C SER A 282 -16.24 -8.81 21.12
N LYS A 283 -15.09 -9.02 20.51
CA LYS A 283 -13.82 -9.48 21.12
C LYS A 283 -13.37 -8.68 22.38
N ASN A 284 -13.93 -7.50 22.62
CA ASN A 284 -13.59 -6.64 23.75
C ASN A 284 -14.84 -6.20 24.54
N LEU A 285 -15.97 -6.91 24.39
CA LEU A 285 -17.23 -6.50 25.03
C LEU A 285 -17.38 -6.98 26.47
N ASP A 286 -16.46 -7.77 26.98
CA ASP A 286 -16.44 -8.22 28.37
C ASP A 286 -16.33 -7.00 29.30
N ASN A 287 -17.25 -6.89 30.28
CA ASN A 287 -17.32 -5.79 31.25
C ASN A 287 -17.70 -4.40 30.69
N VAL A 288 -18.25 -4.33 29.49
CA VAL A 288 -18.77 -3.07 28.92
C VAL A 288 -20.04 -2.62 29.69
N GLU A 289 -20.05 -1.39 30.17
CA GLU A 289 -21.25 -0.78 30.75
C GLU A 289 -22.25 -0.45 29.65
N THR A 290 -23.44 -0.97 29.69
CA THR A 290 -24.50 -0.73 28.71
C THR A 290 -25.77 -0.19 29.33
N SER A 291 -26.57 0.49 28.52
CA SER A 291 -27.96 0.84 28.86
C SER A 291 -28.82 0.83 27.60
N GLY A 292 -30.10 0.80 27.77
CA GLY A 292 -31.11 0.77 26.72
C GLY A 292 -31.64 -0.63 26.42
N ASP A 293 -32.77 -0.65 25.73
CA ASP A 293 -33.48 -1.85 25.36
C ASP A 293 -33.12 -2.31 23.96
N PHE A 294 -33.22 -3.62 23.74
CA PHE A 294 -33.15 -4.23 22.41
C PHE A 294 -34.36 -5.13 22.20
N LYS A 295 -35.03 -4.95 21.07
CA LYS A 295 -36.20 -5.77 20.68
C LYS A 295 -35.94 -6.41 19.33
N VAL A 296 -36.18 -7.72 19.25
CA VAL A 296 -36.22 -8.47 18.02
C VAL A 296 -37.54 -9.27 17.95
N GLU A 297 -38.22 -9.22 16.86
CA GLU A 297 -39.37 -10.05 16.54
C GLU A 297 -39.30 -10.50 15.11
N GLY A 298 -39.77 -11.69 14.81
CA GLY A 298 -39.68 -12.21 13.44
C GLY A 298 -40.65 -13.34 13.15
N ILE A 299 -40.90 -13.49 11.87
CA ILE A 299 -41.67 -14.58 11.31
C ILE A 299 -40.86 -15.21 10.19
N VAL A 300 -40.73 -16.54 10.23
CA VAL A 300 -40.10 -17.36 9.19
C VAL A 300 -41.12 -18.37 8.73
N LYS A 301 -41.59 -18.25 7.49
CA LYS A 301 -42.75 -19.04 7.02
C LYS A 301 -42.61 -19.47 5.57
N GLY A 302 -42.71 -20.76 5.30
CA GLY A 302 -42.73 -21.34 3.95
C GLY A 302 -41.91 -22.61 3.85
N LEU A 303 -41.69 -23.05 2.64
CA LEU A 303 -40.93 -24.24 2.32
C LEU A 303 -39.44 -23.91 2.23
N MET A 304 -38.63 -24.65 2.94
CA MET A 304 -37.19 -24.69 2.79
C MET A 304 -36.79 -25.92 1.98
N SER A 305 -36.25 -25.72 0.81
CA SER A 305 -35.80 -26.77 -0.12
C SER A 305 -34.43 -26.40 -0.71
N GLU A 306 -33.94 -27.18 -1.67
CA GLU A 306 -32.69 -26.86 -2.39
C GLU A 306 -32.74 -25.53 -3.14
N THR A 307 -33.92 -25.07 -3.57
CA THR A 307 -34.10 -23.89 -4.43
C THR A 307 -34.89 -22.76 -3.78
N THR A 308 -35.51 -22.99 -2.64
CA THR A 308 -36.37 -22.04 -1.94
C THR A 308 -36.04 -21.98 -0.46
N ILE A 309 -36.15 -20.76 0.10
CA ILE A 309 -36.12 -20.55 1.54
C ILE A 309 -37.51 -20.08 2.01
N PRO A 310 -37.84 -20.19 3.30
CA PRO A 310 -39.03 -19.56 3.82
C PRO A 310 -39.03 -18.06 3.60
N THR A 311 -40.20 -17.44 3.49
CA THR A 311 -40.30 -15.99 3.63
C THR A 311 -39.82 -15.56 5.03
N ILE A 312 -39.15 -14.42 5.11
CA ILE A 312 -38.54 -13.90 6.34
C ILE A 312 -39.03 -12.47 6.55
N ASP A 313 -39.52 -12.18 7.74
CA ASP A 313 -39.79 -10.84 8.20
C ASP A 313 -39.30 -10.69 9.64
N ILE A 314 -38.07 -10.16 9.81
CA ILE A 314 -37.43 -9.97 11.10
C ILE A 314 -37.22 -8.48 11.33
N LYS A 315 -37.66 -7.95 12.45
CA LYS A 315 -37.53 -6.57 12.86
C LYS A 315 -36.68 -6.48 14.11
N MET A 316 -35.72 -5.57 14.09
CA MET A 316 -34.82 -5.27 15.21
C MET A 316 -34.90 -3.79 15.54
N VAL A 317 -35.15 -3.46 16.81
CA VAL A 317 -35.25 -2.09 17.27
C VAL A 317 -34.49 -1.91 18.59
N SER A 318 -33.73 -0.83 18.64
CA SER A 318 -33.17 -0.31 19.89
C SER A 318 -33.29 1.21 19.89
N ASP A 319 -33.67 1.77 21.04
CA ASP A 319 -33.85 3.20 21.17
C ASP A 319 -33.04 3.70 22.37
N ASN A 320 -32.27 4.78 22.12
CA ASN A 320 -31.47 5.45 23.14
C ASN A 320 -30.53 4.52 23.94
N ALA A 321 -29.98 3.51 23.27
CA ALA A 321 -29.00 2.62 23.90
C ALA A 321 -27.65 3.31 24.06
N SER A 322 -26.80 2.75 24.91
CA SER A 322 -25.44 3.24 25.09
C SER A 322 -24.51 2.13 25.51
N PHE A 323 -23.21 2.32 25.23
CA PHE A 323 -22.16 1.50 25.81
C PHE A 323 -20.92 2.33 26.16
N LYS A 324 -20.17 1.85 27.15
CA LYS A 324 -18.89 2.42 27.57
C LYS A 324 -17.94 1.31 28.00
N TYR A 325 -16.75 1.30 27.43
CA TYR A 325 -15.68 0.42 27.88
C TYR A 325 -15.11 0.90 29.22
N PRO A 326 -14.81 0.01 30.18
CA PRO A 326 -14.33 0.39 31.50
C PRO A 326 -13.07 1.27 31.46
N ASP A 327 -12.14 0.91 30.61
CA ASP A 327 -10.83 1.57 30.47
C ASP A 327 -10.83 2.77 29.55
N LEU A 328 -11.95 3.09 28.91
CA LEU A 328 -12.05 4.21 28.00
C LEU A 328 -12.88 5.36 28.59
N PRO A 329 -12.42 6.63 28.40
CA PRO A 329 -13.05 7.76 29.05
C PRO A 329 -14.40 8.16 28.47
N LYS A 330 -14.74 7.74 27.23
CA LYS A 330 -15.94 8.19 26.53
C LYS A 330 -16.96 7.08 26.33
N ARG A 331 -18.22 7.48 26.32
CA ARG A 331 -19.38 6.62 26.06
C ARG A 331 -19.89 6.86 24.64
N VAL A 332 -20.33 5.81 23.98
CA VAL A 332 -21.19 5.89 22.81
C VAL A 332 -22.62 5.88 23.31
N GLU A 333 -23.40 6.91 23.02
CA GLU A 333 -24.74 7.13 23.57
C GLU A 333 -25.76 7.48 22.48
N SER A 334 -27.03 7.53 22.84
CA SER A 334 -28.13 7.80 21.90
C SER A 334 -28.14 6.86 20.71
N ILE A 335 -27.76 5.60 20.95
CA ILE A 335 -27.76 4.58 19.90
C ILE A 335 -29.19 4.22 19.58
N SER A 336 -29.58 4.45 18.33
CA SER A 336 -30.91 4.06 17.82
C SER A 336 -30.70 3.17 16.63
N ILE A 337 -31.32 1.99 16.67
CA ILE A 337 -31.27 0.98 15.61
C ILE A 337 -32.70 0.67 15.18
N ASN A 338 -32.96 0.68 13.89
CA ASN A 338 -34.19 0.15 13.31
C ASN A 338 -33.82 -0.59 12.04
N ALA A 339 -33.84 -1.89 12.11
CA ALA A 339 -33.44 -2.80 11.04
C ALA A 339 -34.52 -3.82 10.77
N THR A 340 -34.65 -4.22 9.49
CA THR A 340 -35.49 -5.33 9.06
C THR A 340 -34.71 -6.24 8.15
N VAL A 341 -34.87 -7.55 8.32
CA VAL A 341 -34.43 -8.58 7.37
C VAL A 341 -35.65 -9.16 6.73
N LYS A 342 -35.72 -9.09 5.39
CA LYS A 342 -36.88 -9.54 4.65
C LYS A 342 -36.54 -10.45 3.48
N ASN A 343 -37.40 -11.45 3.32
CA ASN A 343 -37.55 -12.21 2.09
C ASN A 343 -39.04 -12.40 1.86
N ASP A 344 -39.59 -11.85 0.80
CA ASP A 344 -41.04 -11.81 0.57
C ASP A 344 -41.55 -12.94 -0.36
N ASN A 345 -40.66 -13.66 -1.04
CA ASN A 345 -41.04 -14.64 -2.12
C ASN A 345 -40.38 -16.00 -2.02
N GLY A 346 -39.49 -16.23 -1.07
CA GLY A 346 -38.80 -17.51 -0.91
C GLY A 346 -37.60 -17.73 -1.83
N ASN A 347 -37.21 -16.76 -2.67
CA ASN A 347 -35.98 -16.83 -3.45
C ASN A 347 -34.83 -16.30 -2.57
N PRO A 348 -33.76 -17.09 -2.30
CA PRO A 348 -32.62 -16.66 -1.46
C PRO A 348 -31.99 -15.32 -1.89
N ASP A 349 -31.89 -15.12 -3.21
CA ASP A 349 -31.25 -13.92 -3.78
C ASP A 349 -32.04 -12.63 -3.55
N ASP A 350 -33.35 -12.73 -3.26
CA ASP A 350 -34.23 -11.60 -2.98
C ASP A 350 -34.25 -11.21 -1.49
N THR A 351 -33.44 -11.88 -0.67
CA THR A 351 -33.26 -11.52 0.73
C THR A 351 -32.55 -10.18 0.84
N TYR A 352 -33.11 -9.25 1.63
CA TYR A 352 -32.54 -7.95 1.86
C TYR A 352 -32.56 -7.55 3.33
N ILE A 353 -31.60 -6.70 3.69
CA ILE A 353 -31.52 -6.05 4.99
C ILE A 353 -31.75 -4.56 4.78
N ASN A 354 -32.74 -4.00 5.49
CA ASN A 354 -33.03 -2.58 5.48
C ASN A 354 -32.80 -2.01 6.88
N LEU A 355 -31.66 -1.38 7.07
CA LEU A 355 -31.29 -0.63 8.27
C LEU A 355 -31.74 0.82 8.07
N THR A 356 -32.98 1.13 8.44
CA THR A 356 -33.55 2.48 8.23
C THR A 356 -32.92 3.52 9.16
N THR A 357 -32.42 3.07 10.29
CA THR A 357 -31.77 3.92 11.30
C THR A 357 -30.61 3.18 11.95
N LEU A 358 -29.45 3.79 11.91
CA LEU A 358 -28.31 3.50 12.76
C LEU A 358 -27.67 4.82 13.17
N ASN A 359 -28.10 5.35 14.29
CA ASN A 359 -27.63 6.62 14.83
C ASN A 359 -26.87 6.39 16.11
N PHE A 360 -25.89 7.22 16.39
CA PHE A 360 -25.20 7.26 17.67
C PHE A 360 -24.56 8.62 17.91
N LYS A 361 -24.09 8.84 19.13
CA LYS A 361 -23.43 10.06 19.56
C LYS A 361 -22.21 9.73 20.43
N ILE A 362 -21.14 10.49 20.28
CA ILE A 362 -19.97 10.50 21.16
C ILE A 362 -19.75 11.95 21.59
N ASP A 363 -20.01 12.30 22.85
CA ASP A 363 -20.09 13.69 23.34
C ASP A 363 -21.05 14.57 22.50
N GLN A 364 -20.49 15.51 21.70
CA GLN A 364 -21.24 16.38 20.80
C GLN A 364 -21.29 15.86 19.36
N ASP A 365 -20.55 14.80 19.07
CA ASP A 365 -20.45 14.22 17.74
C ASP A 365 -21.68 13.35 17.46
N VAL A 366 -22.45 13.70 16.46
CA VAL A 366 -23.68 12.97 16.07
C VAL A 366 -23.46 12.31 14.73
N PHE A 367 -23.74 11.02 14.66
CA PHE A 367 -23.71 10.23 13.45
C PHE A 367 -25.05 9.58 13.19
N LYS A 368 -25.52 9.69 11.95
CA LYS A 368 -26.79 9.13 11.47
C LYS A 368 -26.52 8.35 10.18
N SER A 369 -27.12 7.17 10.09
CA SER A 369 -27.00 6.38 8.85
C SER A 369 -28.23 5.55 8.57
N SER A 370 -28.38 5.19 7.30
CA SER A 370 -29.28 4.15 6.85
C SER A 370 -28.60 3.31 5.77
N VAL A 371 -28.88 2.01 5.73
CA VAL A 371 -28.24 1.09 4.80
C VAL A 371 -29.27 0.09 4.27
N ILE A 372 -29.25 -0.17 2.98
CA ILE A 372 -30.02 -1.26 2.35
C ILE A 372 -29.00 -2.21 1.72
N LEU A 373 -29.08 -3.48 2.13
CA LEU A 373 -28.30 -4.58 1.55
C LEU A 373 -29.24 -5.49 0.78
N LYS A 374 -28.94 -5.78 -0.48
CA LYS A 374 -29.69 -6.70 -1.35
C LYS A 374 -28.78 -7.77 -1.94
N ASN A 375 -29.34 -8.86 -2.42
CA ASN A 375 -28.60 -9.97 -3.02
C ASN A 375 -27.52 -10.54 -2.09
N LEU A 376 -27.93 -10.91 -0.87
CA LEU A 376 -27.00 -11.32 0.20
C LEU A 376 -26.24 -12.61 -0.12
N GLY A 377 -26.78 -13.49 -0.96
CA GLY A 377 -26.20 -14.80 -1.29
C GLY A 377 -25.16 -14.79 -2.42
N ALA A 378 -25.22 -13.80 -3.32
CA ALA A 378 -24.34 -13.79 -4.50
C ALA A 378 -23.36 -12.60 -4.48
N ASN A 379 -23.83 -11.44 -4.92
CA ASN A 379 -23.03 -10.20 -4.95
C ASN A 379 -23.84 -9.09 -4.28
N THR A 380 -23.57 -8.89 -2.99
CA THR A 380 -24.35 -7.97 -2.16
C THR A 380 -24.31 -6.55 -2.70
N LEU A 381 -25.49 -5.99 -3.01
CA LEU A 381 -25.68 -4.59 -3.38
C LEU A 381 -25.87 -3.76 -2.12
N VAL A 382 -25.02 -2.77 -1.94
CA VAL A 382 -25.01 -1.85 -0.79
C VAL A 382 -25.50 -0.47 -1.24
N ASN A 383 -26.53 0.06 -0.56
CA ASN A 383 -26.94 1.45 -0.66
C ASN A 383 -26.94 2.05 0.73
N ALA A 384 -26.12 3.05 0.99
CA ALA A 384 -25.99 3.66 2.29
C ALA A 384 -26.05 5.17 2.23
N ASN A 385 -26.73 5.77 3.24
CA ASN A 385 -26.71 7.21 3.51
C ASN A 385 -25.99 7.42 4.84
N LEU A 386 -25.00 8.28 4.83
CA LEU A 386 -24.17 8.63 5.99
C LEU A 386 -24.28 10.14 6.21
N ASP A 387 -24.65 10.59 7.39
CA ASP A 387 -24.74 12.00 7.75
C ASP A 387 -24.26 12.19 9.18
N GLY A 388 -23.17 12.93 9.37
CA GLY A 388 -22.65 13.08 10.70
C GLY A 388 -21.46 13.99 10.86
N THR A 389 -21.12 14.17 12.11
CA THR A 389 -19.91 14.84 12.59
C THR A 389 -19.22 13.90 13.59
N LEU A 390 -17.93 13.65 13.39
CA LEU A 390 -17.12 12.81 14.28
C LEU A 390 -15.78 13.50 14.56
N ASN A 391 -15.48 13.72 15.81
CA ASN A 391 -14.13 14.03 16.23
C ASN A 391 -13.33 12.71 16.27
N LEU A 392 -12.41 12.55 15.34
CA LEU A 392 -11.65 11.32 15.16
C LEU A 392 -10.85 10.91 16.41
N ALA A 393 -10.41 11.90 17.21
CA ALA A 393 -9.75 11.64 18.49
C ALA A 393 -10.70 11.04 19.55
N ASN A 394 -12.02 11.12 19.36
CA ASN A 394 -12.99 10.54 20.27
C ASN A 394 -13.24 9.06 20.00
N ILE A 395 -12.96 8.60 18.77
CA ILE A 395 -13.20 7.20 18.38
C ILE A 395 -12.38 6.25 19.26
N SER A 396 -11.07 6.45 19.35
CA SER A 396 -10.18 5.62 20.19
C SER A 396 -10.43 5.79 21.70
N LYS A 397 -11.09 6.86 22.10
CA LYS A 397 -11.49 7.09 23.50
C LYS A 397 -12.84 6.47 23.85
N ALA A 398 -13.62 6.06 22.86
CA ALA A 398 -14.94 5.45 23.03
C ALA A 398 -14.97 3.99 22.60
N TYR A 399 -14.06 3.57 21.70
CA TYR A 399 -13.95 2.19 21.20
C TYR A 399 -12.48 1.77 21.12
N PRO A 400 -12.10 0.55 21.56
CA PRO A 400 -10.72 0.09 21.66
C PRO A 400 -10.17 -0.31 20.28
N ILE A 401 -9.79 0.69 19.48
CA ILE A 401 -9.10 0.49 18.20
C ILE A 401 -7.59 0.58 18.43
N GLN A 402 -6.87 -0.44 18.03
CA GLN A 402 -5.41 -0.39 17.96
C GLN A 402 -5.01 0.40 16.71
N LEU A 403 -4.63 1.65 16.91
CA LEU A 403 -4.13 2.53 15.86
C LEU A 403 -2.62 2.69 16.04
N GLU A 404 -1.86 2.52 14.99
CA GLU A 404 -0.40 2.79 14.99
C GLU A 404 -0.12 4.25 15.35
N LYS A 405 -1.02 5.16 14.96
CA LYS A 405 -0.95 6.59 15.28
C LYS A 405 -2.32 7.10 15.71
N GLN A 406 -2.33 8.02 16.68
CA GLN A 406 -3.57 8.64 17.13
C GLN A 406 -4.21 9.45 16.01
N LEU A 407 -5.49 9.22 15.76
CA LEU A 407 -6.28 10.05 14.85
C LEU A 407 -6.60 11.39 15.52
N SER A 408 -6.60 12.45 14.72
CA SER A 408 -7.00 13.80 15.13
C SER A 408 -7.97 14.40 14.12
N GLY A 409 -8.57 15.53 14.47
CA GLY A 409 -9.45 16.28 13.58
C GLY A 409 -10.92 15.92 13.67
N ILE A 410 -11.73 16.77 13.02
CA ILE A 410 -13.19 16.66 12.98
C ILE A 410 -13.59 16.31 11.55
N LEU A 411 -14.19 15.15 11.37
CA LEU A 411 -14.79 14.69 10.13
C LEU A 411 -16.29 15.06 10.14
N LYS A 412 -16.74 15.79 9.12
CA LYS A 412 -18.14 16.10 8.90
C LYS A 412 -18.53 15.73 7.49
N GLY A 413 -19.61 14.99 7.32
CA GLY A 413 -19.99 14.54 6.00
C GLY A 413 -21.47 14.21 5.86
N LYS A 414 -21.92 14.29 4.61
CA LYS A 414 -23.20 13.76 4.15
C LYS A 414 -22.95 13.08 2.82
N VAL A 415 -22.98 11.74 2.83
CA VAL A 415 -22.59 10.92 1.67
C VAL A 415 -23.65 9.85 1.43
N ASN A 416 -24.07 9.72 0.19
CA ASN A 416 -24.82 8.58 -0.31
C ASN A 416 -23.84 7.71 -1.11
N THR A 417 -23.76 6.43 -0.79
CA THR A 417 -22.91 5.46 -1.49
C THR A 417 -23.74 4.31 -2.02
N SER A 418 -23.43 3.83 -3.20
CA SER A 418 -24.06 2.67 -3.81
C SER A 418 -23.01 1.84 -4.56
N PHE A 419 -22.89 0.58 -4.21
CA PHE A 419 -21.93 -0.33 -4.82
C PHE A 419 -22.34 -1.79 -4.63
N ASP A 420 -21.72 -2.68 -5.35
CA ASP A 420 -21.75 -4.12 -5.11
C ASP A 420 -20.43 -4.59 -4.45
N MET A 421 -20.51 -5.62 -3.61
CA MET A 421 -19.35 -6.09 -2.84
C MET A 421 -18.21 -6.57 -3.73
N ASN A 422 -18.51 -7.17 -4.87
CA ASN A 422 -17.50 -7.59 -5.85
C ASN A 422 -16.67 -6.39 -6.36
N ALA A 423 -17.25 -5.18 -6.39
CA ALA A 423 -16.47 -3.97 -6.72
C ALA A 423 -15.34 -3.69 -5.73
N ILE A 424 -15.53 -4.04 -4.46
CA ILE A 424 -14.50 -3.92 -3.42
C ILE A 424 -13.51 -5.08 -3.52
N GLU A 425 -13.99 -6.31 -3.61
CA GLU A 425 -13.18 -7.53 -3.68
C GLU A 425 -12.25 -7.57 -4.89
N THR A 426 -12.72 -7.09 -6.04
CA THR A 426 -11.94 -7.04 -7.29
C THR A 426 -11.24 -5.71 -7.53
N ASN A 427 -11.26 -4.79 -6.55
CA ASN A 427 -10.67 -3.45 -6.67
C ASN A 427 -11.27 -2.57 -7.78
N ALA A 428 -12.49 -2.87 -8.21
CA ALA A 428 -13.20 -2.13 -9.25
C ALA A 428 -13.92 -0.89 -8.68
N TYR A 429 -13.18 -0.02 -8.01
CA TYR A 429 -13.71 1.16 -7.28
C TYR A 429 -14.45 2.18 -8.15
N ASN A 430 -14.23 2.16 -9.46
CA ASN A 430 -14.99 2.94 -10.43
C ASN A 430 -16.48 2.56 -10.49
N ARG A 431 -16.85 1.38 -9.98
CA ARG A 431 -18.24 0.93 -9.85
C ARG A 431 -18.92 1.51 -8.61
N ILE A 432 -18.16 2.04 -7.65
CA ILE A 432 -18.72 2.67 -6.43
C ILE A 432 -19.22 4.05 -6.80
N LYS A 433 -20.53 4.26 -6.63
CA LYS A 433 -21.17 5.54 -6.87
C LYS A 433 -21.33 6.27 -5.55
N ASN A 434 -20.59 7.35 -5.38
CA ASN A 434 -20.71 8.21 -4.23
C ASN A 434 -21.28 9.56 -4.66
N THR A 435 -22.14 10.14 -3.83
CA THR A 435 -22.62 11.51 -3.97
C THR A 435 -22.67 12.17 -2.59
N GLY A 436 -22.43 13.47 -2.55
CA GLY A 436 -22.44 14.23 -1.32
C GLY A 436 -21.13 14.95 -1.04
N SER A 437 -20.86 15.24 0.21
CA SER A 437 -19.67 15.99 0.61
C SER A 437 -19.11 15.51 1.94
N VAL A 438 -17.79 15.65 2.07
CA VAL A 438 -17.05 15.40 3.32
C VAL A 438 -16.10 16.55 3.54
N SER A 439 -16.04 17.03 4.77
CA SER A 439 -15.08 18.01 5.25
C SER A 439 -14.31 17.43 6.43
N ILE A 440 -13.00 17.60 6.42
CA ILE A 440 -12.16 17.30 7.58
C ILE A 440 -11.43 18.56 8.00
N THR A 441 -11.35 18.81 9.32
CA THR A 441 -10.62 19.93 9.89
C THR A 441 -9.67 19.47 10.97
N ASP A 442 -8.56 20.19 11.14
CA ASP A 442 -7.56 19.95 12.19
C ASP A 442 -7.02 18.52 12.23
N PHE A 443 -6.83 17.93 11.03
CA PHE A 443 -6.31 16.57 10.87
C PHE A 443 -4.80 16.56 10.74
N ILE A 444 -4.14 15.65 11.43
CA ILE A 444 -2.69 15.43 11.33
C ILE A 444 -2.45 14.14 10.55
N PHE A 445 -1.86 14.27 9.37
CA PHE A 445 -1.44 13.14 8.55
C PHE A 445 0.05 12.86 8.77
N SER A 446 0.38 11.61 9.09
CA SER A 446 1.75 11.12 9.23
C SER A 446 1.89 9.79 8.51
N SER A 447 2.96 9.62 7.77
CA SER A 447 3.32 8.38 7.06
C SER A 447 4.81 8.10 7.25
N GLU A 448 5.24 6.88 7.03
CA GLU A 448 6.66 6.52 7.00
C GLU A 448 7.40 7.18 5.83
N ASP A 449 6.67 7.49 4.75
CA ASP A 449 7.20 8.15 3.55
C ASP A 449 7.35 9.67 3.70
N ILE A 450 6.93 10.27 4.84
CA ILE A 450 6.89 11.72 5.05
C ILE A 450 7.63 12.07 6.34
N VAL A 451 8.64 12.92 6.22
CA VAL A 451 9.51 13.29 7.34
C VAL A 451 8.80 14.10 8.42
N ASN A 452 8.03 15.10 8.00
CA ASN A 452 7.27 15.96 8.91
C ASN A 452 5.78 15.68 8.81
N PRO A 453 5.04 15.67 9.94
CA PRO A 453 3.59 15.58 9.89
C PRO A 453 2.98 16.71 9.07
N ILE A 454 1.94 16.38 8.29
CA ILE A 454 1.15 17.36 7.54
C ILE A 454 -0.05 17.75 8.38
N HIS A 455 -0.12 18.99 8.82
CA HIS A 455 -1.25 19.56 9.55
C HIS A 455 -2.29 20.10 8.56
N ILE A 456 -3.36 19.35 8.35
CA ILE A 456 -4.47 19.72 7.47
C ILE A 456 -5.46 20.52 8.30
N SER A 457 -5.47 21.84 8.10
CA SER A 457 -6.42 22.73 8.78
C SER A 457 -7.84 22.55 8.21
N LYS A 458 -7.94 22.22 6.91
CA LYS A 458 -9.19 21.96 6.23
C LYS A 458 -9.01 21.17 4.94
N ALA A 459 -9.87 20.17 4.70
CA ALA A 459 -10.04 19.54 3.41
C ALA A 459 -11.52 19.32 3.13
N ASP A 460 -12.03 19.83 1.98
CA ASP A 460 -13.41 19.70 1.54
C ASP A 460 -13.48 18.85 0.27
N LEU A 461 -14.22 17.77 0.33
CA LEU A 461 -14.43 16.84 -0.77
C LEU A 461 -15.89 16.87 -1.21
N THR A 462 -16.13 16.84 -2.51
CA THR A 462 -17.45 16.58 -3.10
C THR A 462 -17.38 15.33 -3.96
N PHE A 463 -18.27 14.40 -3.66
CA PHE A 463 -18.43 13.17 -4.39
C PHE A 463 -19.51 13.34 -5.46
N ASN A 464 -19.15 13.09 -6.71
CA ASN A 464 -20.04 12.98 -7.83
C ASN A 464 -19.85 11.60 -8.48
N PRO A 465 -20.81 11.04 -9.19
CA PRO A 465 -20.63 9.76 -9.85
C PRO A 465 -19.37 9.72 -10.71
N GLY A 466 -18.41 8.86 -10.34
CA GLY A 466 -17.15 8.66 -11.07
C GLY A 466 -16.06 9.72 -10.84
N THR A 467 -16.31 10.76 -10.02
CA THR A 467 -15.31 11.80 -9.76
C THR A 467 -15.39 12.32 -8.33
N ILE A 468 -14.26 12.50 -7.70
CA ILE A 468 -14.16 13.14 -6.39
C ILE A 468 -13.46 14.47 -6.58
N SER A 469 -14.14 15.56 -6.27
CA SER A 469 -13.57 16.90 -6.35
C SER A 469 -12.99 17.29 -4.99
N LEU A 470 -11.73 17.68 -4.97
CA LEU A 470 -11.10 18.37 -3.86
C LEU A 470 -11.36 19.87 -4.04
N ASN A 471 -12.34 20.39 -3.31
CA ASN A 471 -12.75 21.79 -3.46
C ASN A 471 -11.82 22.73 -2.70
N ASN A 472 -11.28 22.24 -1.60
CA ASN A 472 -10.38 22.99 -0.74
C ASN A 472 -9.48 22.01 0.01
N PHE A 473 -8.20 22.33 0.07
CA PHE A 473 -7.22 21.63 0.90
C PHE A 473 -6.22 22.65 1.39
N ASN A 474 -6.20 22.87 2.71
CA ASN A 474 -5.28 23.79 3.35
C ASN A 474 -4.45 23.02 4.36
N ALA A 475 -3.16 22.96 4.16
CA ALA A 475 -2.25 22.25 5.03
C ALA A 475 -0.95 23.00 5.27
N LYS A 476 -0.25 22.61 6.33
CA LYS A 476 1.07 23.09 6.68
C LYS A 476 1.98 21.94 7.09
N THR A 477 3.25 22.01 6.71
CA THR A 477 4.30 21.12 7.17
C THR A 477 5.61 21.91 7.24
N GLY A 478 6.29 21.94 8.39
CA GLY A 478 7.45 22.81 8.58
C GLY A 478 7.14 24.28 8.28
N GLU A 479 7.92 24.88 7.37
CA GLU A 479 7.71 26.24 6.87
C GLU A 479 6.72 26.30 5.69
N SER A 480 6.41 25.14 5.08
CA SER A 480 5.59 25.04 3.88
C SER A 480 4.10 25.19 4.19
N ASP A 481 3.42 26.02 3.40
CA ASP A 481 1.96 26.04 3.29
C ASP A 481 1.51 25.43 1.96
N ILE A 482 0.43 24.65 1.99
CA ILE A 482 -0.12 23.97 0.80
C ILE A 482 -1.60 24.29 0.71
N ASN A 483 -2.00 24.94 -0.37
CA ASN A 483 -3.40 25.16 -0.72
C ASN A 483 -3.66 24.42 -2.02
N ALA A 484 -4.58 23.46 -2.02
CA ALA A 484 -4.82 22.64 -3.20
C ALA A 484 -6.31 22.53 -3.53
N THR A 485 -6.58 22.40 -4.81
CA THR A 485 -7.87 22.00 -5.37
C THR A 485 -7.62 20.98 -6.48
N GLY A 486 -8.63 20.20 -6.86
CA GLY A 486 -8.42 19.24 -7.93
C GLY A 486 -9.42 18.10 -7.98
N THR A 487 -9.01 17.01 -8.59
CA THR A 487 -9.81 15.79 -8.70
C THR A 487 -9.03 14.58 -8.23
N ILE A 488 -9.69 13.67 -7.52
CA ILE A 488 -9.16 12.40 -7.04
C ILE A 488 -9.90 11.27 -7.76
N LYS A 489 -9.20 10.28 -8.28
CA LYS A 489 -9.80 9.21 -9.09
C LYS A 489 -10.08 7.94 -8.30
N ASN A 490 -9.27 7.61 -7.28
CA ASN A 490 -9.34 6.35 -6.55
C ASN A 490 -9.17 6.49 -5.03
N LEU A 491 -9.79 7.50 -4.42
CA LEU A 491 -9.67 7.77 -2.98
C LEU A 491 -9.96 6.52 -2.12
N ILE A 492 -11.00 5.76 -2.47
CA ILE A 492 -11.40 4.58 -1.71
C ILE A 492 -10.30 3.51 -1.76
N GLY A 493 -9.74 3.24 -2.95
CA GLY A 493 -8.64 2.31 -3.10
C GLY A 493 -7.38 2.74 -2.35
N PHE A 494 -7.10 4.04 -2.31
CA PHE A 494 -6.01 4.60 -1.54
C PHE A 494 -6.21 4.40 -0.03
N LEU A 495 -7.41 4.69 0.48
CA LEU A 495 -7.70 4.60 1.92
C LEU A 495 -7.81 3.15 2.42
N MET A 496 -8.36 2.23 1.61
CA MET A 496 -8.69 0.88 2.05
C MET A 496 -7.60 -0.16 1.74
N GLN A 497 -6.79 0.03 0.71
CA GLN A 497 -5.87 -1.00 0.21
C GLN A 497 -4.46 -0.50 -0.08
N LYS A 498 -4.08 0.68 0.39
CA LYS A 498 -2.76 1.29 0.13
C LYS A 498 -2.46 1.44 -1.38
N ASN A 499 -3.49 1.55 -2.22
CA ASN A 499 -3.31 1.85 -3.63
C ASN A 499 -2.79 3.28 -3.82
N LYS A 500 -2.23 3.56 -5.00
CA LYS A 500 -1.72 4.90 -5.29
C LYS A 500 -2.85 5.93 -5.33
N LEU A 501 -2.61 7.09 -4.73
CA LEU A 501 -3.50 8.26 -4.82
C LEU A 501 -3.38 8.86 -6.21
N GLN A 502 -4.44 8.73 -6.99
CA GLN A 502 -4.48 9.23 -8.37
C GLN A 502 -5.33 10.49 -8.46
N GLY A 503 -4.82 11.49 -9.19
CA GLY A 503 -5.56 12.73 -9.34
C GLY A 503 -4.83 13.81 -10.14
N ASP A 504 -5.56 14.90 -10.36
CA ASP A 504 -5.05 16.10 -11.01
C ASP A 504 -5.29 17.28 -10.07
N PHE A 505 -4.21 17.95 -9.65
CA PHE A 505 -4.25 18.96 -8.60
C PHE A 505 -3.72 20.31 -9.10
N LYS A 506 -4.34 21.38 -8.63
CA LYS A 506 -3.80 22.73 -8.68
C LYS A 506 -3.36 23.11 -7.27
N VAL A 507 -2.08 23.40 -7.10
CA VAL A 507 -1.45 23.73 -5.82
C VAL A 507 -1.00 25.19 -5.86
N ASN A 508 -1.37 25.94 -4.84
CA ASN A 508 -0.88 27.27 -4.58
C ASN A 508 -0.18 27.28 -3.21
N SER A 509 0.92 28.01 -3.09
CA SER A 509 1.65 28.14 -1.83
C SER A 509 2.31 29.49 -1.73
N ASN A 510 2.42 30.07 -0.55
CA ASN A 510 3.24 31.24 -0.30
C ASN A 510 4.70 30.84 -0.14
N VAL A 511 4.94 29.81 0.63
CA VAL A 511 6.28 29.24 0.87
C VAL A 511 6.20 27.73 0.76
N PHE A 512 7.03 27.16 -0.08
CA PHE A 512 7.24 25.73 -0.20
C PHE A 512 8.73 25.43 0.02
N ALA A 513 9.07 24.98 1.21
CA ALA A 513 10.43 24.59 1.56
C ALA A 513 10.65 23.12 1.23
N VAL A 514 11.48 22.83 0.23
CA VAL A 514 11.78 21.45 -0.17
C VAL A 514 12.42 20.67 0.98
N ASN A 515 13.15 21.38 1.85
CA ASN A 515 13.78 20.81 3.02
C ASN A 515 12.80 20.23 4.07
N ASP A 516 11.54 20.68 4.08
CA ASP A 516 10.51 20.13 4.96
C ASP A 516 10.20 18.67 4.66
N PHE A 517 10.55 18.24 3.45
CA PHE A 517 10.37 16.87 2.94
C PHE A 517 11.71 16.10 2.90
N MET A 518 12.81 16.70 3.41
CA MET A 518 14.15 16.12 3.45
C MET A 518 14.59 15.79 4.87
N VAL A 519 15.35 14.71 5.07
CA VAL A 519 15.90 14.35 6.40
C VAL A 519 16.99 15.34 6.82
N ALA A 520 16.78 16.07 7.92
CA ALA A 520 17.80 16.95 8.49
C ALA A 520 19.00 16.15 9.02
N LYS A 521 20.21 16.53 8.62
CA LYS A 521 21.50 15.92 9.04
C LYS A 521 21.78 16.00 10.55
N ASP A 522 21.11 16.87 11.30
CA ASP A 522 21.51 17.26 12.66
C ASP A 522 20.65 16.69 13.81
N LYS A 523 19.74 15.77 13.56
CA LYS A 523 18.92 15.11 14.61
C LYS A 523 19.32 13.68 14.96
N VAL A 524 20.48 13.20 14.53
CA VAL A 524 21.00 11.86 14.86
C VAL A 524 22.33 11.97 15.64
N ALA A 525 22.33 12.79 16.68
CA ALA A 525 23.34 12.71 17.73
C ALA A 525 22.61 12.73 19.08
N GLU A 526 22.39 11.56 19.63
CA GLU A 526 22.03 11.09 20.96
C GLU A 526 20.74 10.28 20.97
N GLU A 527 20.88 8.99 20.82
CA GLU A 527 20.44 7.87 21.61
C GLU A 527 20.33 6.58 20.76
N ASN A 528 21.16 5.62 21.19
CA ASN A 528 21.10 4.19 20.89
C ASN A 528 21.41 3.67 19.47
N LYS A 529 22.66 3.20 19.35
CA LYS A 529 23.11 2.22 18.38
C LYS A 529 22.24 0.96 18.44
N THR A 530 21.33 0.86 17.50
CA THR A 530 20.88 -0.41 16.95
C THR A 530 20.60 -0.17 15.47
N THR A 531 21.26 -0.93 14.62
CA THR A 531 21.19 -1.04 13.17
C THR A 531 19.86 -0.57 12.57
N SER A 532 19.79 0.68 12.16
CA SER A 532 18.78 1.14 11.23
C SER A 532 19.47 1.44 9.91
N ASN A 533 19.09 0.74 8.87
CA ASN A 533 19.36 1.11 7.48
C ASN A 533 18.91 2.56 7.31
N LYS A 534 19.82 3.47 7.05
CA LYS A 534 19.49 4.83 6.66
C LYS A 534 18.89 4.75 5.26
N GLU A 535 17.58 4.72 5.19
CA GLU A 535 16.89 4.85 3.91
C GLU A 535 17.02 6.28 3.42
N SER A 536 17.54 6.45 2.20
CA SER A 536 17.55 7.73 1.51
C SER A 536 16.12 8.20 1.27
N LEU A 537 15.91 9.51 1.28
CA LEU A 537 14.62 10.14 1.01
C LEU A 537 14.08 9.69 -0.34
N LYS A 538 12.80 9.33 -0.40
CA LYS A 538 12.14 8.87 -1.62
C LYS A 538 10.94 9.74 -1.95
N ILE A 539 10.69 9.91 -3.24
CA ILE A 539 9.40 10.42 -3.70
C ILE A 539 8.34 9.40 -3.28
N PRO A 540 7.25 9.81 -2.57
CA PRO A 540 6.28 8.87 -2.03
C PRO A 540 5.71 7.94 -3.10
N GLU A 541 5.77 6.63 -2.84
CA GLU A 541 5.31 5.61 -3.80
C GLU A 541 3.80 5.67 -4.02
N PHE A 542 3.08 6.12 -3.00
CA PHE A 542 1.63 6.22 -3.06
C PHE A 542 1.11 7.34 -3.98
N LEU A 543 1.97 8.20 -4.55
CA LEU A 543 1.55 9.28 -5.45
C LEU A 543 1.60 8.84 -6.92
N ASP A 544 0.47 9.03 -7.62
CA ASP A 544 0.34 8.94 -9.09
C ASP A 544 -0.54 10.11 -9.56
N CYS A 545 0.04 11.31 -9.66
CA CYS A 545 -0.74 12.53 -9.86
C CYS A 545 -0.04 13.56 -10.74
N ASN A 546 -0.85 14.42 -11.33
CA ASN A 546 -0.39 15.65 -11.99
C ASN A 546 -0.68 16.85 -11.08
N ILE A 547 0.30 17.72 -10.95
CA ILE A 547 0.24 18.91 -10.10
C ILE A 547 0.57 20.12 -10.97
N THR A 548 -0.38 21.05 -11.09
CA THR A 548 -0.09 22.40 -11.59
C THR A 548 0.20 23.27 -10.38
N ALA A 549 1.42 23.74 -10.27
CA ALA A 549 1.88 24.51 -9.13
C ALA A 549 2.00 26.01 -9.46
N ASP A 550 1.65 26.83 -8.48
CA ASP A 550 1.86 28.29 -8.46
C ASP A 550 2.31 28.66 -7.04
N VAL A 551 3.62 28.94 -6.89
CA VAL A 551 4.26 29.09 -5.60
C VAL A 551 5.04 30.40 -5.55
N ASN A 552 4.72 31.28 -4.60
CA ASN A 552 5.39 32.56 -4.46
C ASN A 552 6.88 32.41 -4.15
N THR A 553 7.24 31.44 -3.29
CA THR A 553 8.64 31.17 -2.94
C THR A 553 8.84 29.68 -2.75
N VAL A 554 9.74 29.08 -3.53
CA VAL A 554 10.27 27.73 -3.26
C VAL A 554 11.66 27.87 -2.64
N ILE A 555 11.84 27.30 -1.46
CA ILE A 555 13.13 27.24 -0.77
C ILE A 555 13.75 25.87 -1.07
N TYR A 556 14.91 25.89 -1.72
CA TYR A 556 15.69 24.69 -2.01
C TYR A 556 17.15 24.91 -1.63
N ASP A 557 17.60 24.20 -0.60
CA ASP A 557 18.90 24.42 0.03
C ASP A 557 19.06 25.90 0.45
N ASN A 558 20.04 26.63 -0.08
CA ASN A 558 20.28 28.05 0.15
C ASN A 558 19.57 28.98 -0.86
N LEU A 559 18.80 28.40 -1.80
CA LEU A 559 18.17 29.15 -2.87
C LEU A 559 16.70 29.52 -2.56
N ASN A 560 16.32 30.71 -2.91
CA ASN A 560 14.94 31.21 -2.87
C ASN A 560 14.45 31.46 -4.29
N LEU A 561 13.79 30.48 -4.87
CA LEU A 561 13.17 30.58 -6.19
C LEU A 561 11.83 31.35 -6.03
N LYS A 562 11.67 32.45 -6.74
CA LYS A 562 10.48 33.30 -6.66
C LYS A 562 9.53 33.05 -7.85
N ASP A 563 8.23 33.22 -7.58
CA ASP A 563 7.17 33.10 -8.60
C ASP A 563 7.30 31.79 -9.41
N VAL A 564 7.40 30.67 -8.71
CA VAL A 564 7.55 29.35 -9.32
C VAL A 564 6.20 28.89 -9.84
N SER A 565 6.13 28.62 -11.14
CA SER A 565 4.92 28.08 -11.78
C SER A 565 5.25 27.00 -12.81
N GLY A 566 4.33 26.05 -12.99
CA GLY A 566 4.50 24.97 -13.95
C GLY A 566 3.75 23.70 -13.60
N THR A 567 4.08 22.59 -14.24
CA THR A 567 3.43 21.29 -14.03
C THR A 567 4.44 20.24 -13.60
N LEU A 568 4.05 19.46 -12.62
CA LEU A 568 4.77 18.31 -12.08
C LEU A 568 3.92 17.05 -12.24
N ALA A 569 4.44 16.02 -12.87
CA ALA A 569 3.81 14.69 -12.88
C ALA A 569 4.61 13.75 -11.97
N ILE A 570 3.95 13.21 -10.96
CA ILE A 570 4.54 12.25 -10.03
C ILE A 570 3.95 10.89 -10.32
N LYS A 571 4.80 9.91 -10.56
CA LYS A 571 4.41 8.52 -10.76
C LYS A 571 5.59 7.58 -10.53
N ASP A 572 5.32 6.44 -9.88
CA ASP A 572 6.32 5.38 -9.68
C ASP A 572 7.64 5.91 -9.11
N GLN A 573 7.57 6.71 -8.02
CA GLN A 573 8.73 7.35 -7.39
C GLN A 573 9.57 8.23 -8.35
N GLN A 574 8.95 8.72 -9.41
CA GLN A 574 9.55 9.66 -10.34
C GLN A 574 8.73 10.95 -10.41
N ALA A 575 9.40 12.08 -10.40
CA ALA A 575 8.83 13.41 -10.63
C ALA A 575 9.30 13.95 -11.98
N VAL A 576 8.35 14.21 -12.88
CA VAL A 576 8.60 14.81 -14.19
C VAL A 576 8.20 16.27 -14.17
N LEU A 577 9.18 17.16 -14.38
CA LEU A 577 9.04 18.61 -14.38
C LEU A 577 8.72 19.07 -15.80
N LYS A 578 7.59 19.75 -15.98
CA LYS A 578 7.13 20.21 -17.29
C LYS A 578 6.92 21.72 -17.27
N GLY A 579 7.87 22.44 -17.88
CA GLY A 579 7.78 23.88 -18.03
C GLY A 579 7.70 24.67 -16.72
N LEU A 580 8.45 24.24 -15.71
CA LEU A 580 8.61 25.03 -14.50
C LEU A 580 9.38 26.30 -14.82
N THR A 581 8.88 27.43 -14.35
CA THR A 581 9.52 28.73 -14.46
C THR A 581 9.66 29.37 -13.10
N SER A 582 10.70 30.19 -12.94
CA SER A 582 10.97 30.89 -11.69
C SER A 582 11.79 32.16 -11.95
N LYS A 583 11.77 33.09 -11.01
CA LYS A 583 12.72 34.19 -10.91
C LYS A 583 13.83 33.80 -9.93
N LEU A 584 15.07 33.98 -10.36
CA LEU A 584 16.26 33.71 -9.56
C LEU A 584 17.40 34.60 -10.01
N PHE A 585 18.26 35.09 -9.11
CA PHE A 585 19.43 35.92 -9.41
C PHE A 585 19.15 37.09 -10.36
N ASP A 586 18.05 37.81 -10.12
CA ASP A 586 17.56 38.94 -10.94
C ASP A 586 17.31 38.58 -12.42
N GLY A 587 17.08 37.32 -12.72
CA GLY A 587 16.78 36.77 -14.04
C GLY A 587 15.66 35.73 -13.96
N PHE A 588 15.51 34.98 -15.03
CA PHE A 588 14.50 33.94 -15.20
C PHE A 588 15.15 32.56 -15.34
N LEU A 589 14.54 31.56 -14.72
CA LEU A 589 14.89 30.15 -14.80
C LEU A 589 13.72 29.35 -15.36
N ALA A 590 13.98 28.57 -16.39
CA ALA A 590 13.05 27.54 -16.88
C ALA A 590 13.64 26.17 -16.59
N ILE A 591 12.81 25.24 -16.09
CA ILE A 591 13.25 23.87 -15.70
C ILE A 591 12.33 22.85 -16.36
N THR A 592 12.92 21.89 -17.03
CA THR A 592 12.26 20.66 -17.50
C THR A 592 13.13 19.45 -17.23
N GLY A 593 12.53 18.26 -17.13
CA GLY A 593 13.28 17.03 -16.89
C GLY A 593 12.62 16.12 -15.88
N ASN A 594 13.41 15.30 -15.25
CA ASN A 594 12.90 14.36 -14.23
C ASN A 594 13.90 14.11 -13.10
N VAL A 595 13.33 13.74 -11.95
CA VAL A 595 14.04 13.20 -10.79
C VAL A 595 13.43 11.85 -10.46
N SER A 596 14.24 10.84 -10.21
CA SER A 596 13.79 9.48 -9.89
C SER A 596 14.45 8.96 -8.62
N THR A 597 13.64 8.37 -7.75
CA THR A 597 14.06 7.69 -6.52
C THR A 597 13.73 6.20 -6.54
N GLN A 598 13.54 5.62 -7.73
CA GLN A 598 13.25 4.20 -7.91
C GLN A 598 14.42 3.29 -7.51
N GLN A 599 15.65 3.80 -7.61
CA GLN A 599 16.86 3.10 -7.22
C GLN A 599 17.34 3.62 -5.84
N GLU A 600 18.23 2.88 -5.20
CA GLU A 600 18.84 3.32 -3.93
C GLU A 600 19.52 4.68 -4.05
N THR A 601 20.19 4.93 -5.15
CA THR A 601 20.78 6.24 -5.45
C THR A 601 19.82 7.03 -6.32
N PRO A 602 19.26 8.14 -5.83
CA PRO A 602 18.39 9.00 -6.62
C PRO A 602 19.12 9.60 -7.83
N THR A 603 18.42 9.72 -8.94
CA THR A 603 18.98 10.24 -10.19
C THR A 603 18.18 11.42 -10.71
N PHE A 604 18.84 12.28 -11.50
CA PHE A 604 18.17 13.38 -12.17
C PHE A 604 18.61 13.49 -13.63
N ASN A 605 17.72 14.02 -14.46
CA ASN A 605 17.99 14.44 -15.83
C ASN A 605 17.19 15.72 -16.07
N ILE A 606 17.88 16.87 -16.09
CA ILE A 606 17.29 18.20 -16.05
C ILE A 606 17.84 19.06 -17.16
N ASN A 607 16.94 19.81 -17.81
CA ASN A 607 17.28 20.87 -18.74
C ASN A 607 16.90 22.21 -18.09
N LEU A 608 17.87 23.10 -17.99
CA LEU A 608 17.70 24.46 -17.46
C LEU A 608 17.86 25.48 -18.57
N GLY A 609 16.91 26.39 -18.66
CA GLY A 609 17.01 27.62 -19.45
C GLY A 609 17.24 28.80 -18.49
N VAL A 610 18.36 29.47 -18.62
CA VAL A 610 18.75 30.62 -17.82
C VAL A 610 18.71 31.86 -18.67
N ASP A 611 17.97 32.88 -18.26
CA ASP A 611 17.87 34.16 -18.95
C ASP A 611 18.11 35.32 -17.99
N GLY A 612 19.15 36.08 -18.29
CA GLY A 612 19.50 37.30 -17.57
C GLY A 612 20.00 37.12 -16.13
N PHE A 613 20.56 35.96 -15.75
CA PHE A 613 21.08 35.77 -14.39
C PHE A 613 22.20 36.76 -14.09
N ASP A 614 22.18 37.36 -12.92
CA ASP A 614 23.33 38.10 -12.38
C ASP A 614 24.46 37.10 -12.12
N ILE A 615 25.59 37.30 -12.82
CA ILE A 615 26.73 36.39 -12.76
C ILE A 615 27.28 36.33 -11.35
N ALA A 616 27.52 37.48 -10.72
CA ALA A 616 28.14 37.54 -9.41
C ALA A 616 27.29 36.82 -8.33
N LYS A 617 25.97 37.05 -8.33
CA LYS A 617 25.06 36.40 -7.40
C LYS A 617 24.99 34.89 -7.66
N SER A 618 24.83 34.48 -8.94
CA SER A 618 24.66 33.06 -9.28
C SER A 618 25.91 32.23 -8.99
N PHE A 619 27.10 32.78 -9.20
CA PHE A 619 28.38 32.14 -8.88
C PHE A 619 28.76 32.20 -7.42
N ASN A 620 28.22 33.12 -6.63
CA ASN A 620 28.42 33.15 -5.20
C ASN A 620 27.56 32.08 -4.51
N ASP A 621 26.33 31.88 -4.93
CA ASP A 621 25.35 31.07 -4.22
C ASP A 621 25.26 29.64 -4.75
N LEU A 622 25.76 29.35 -5.98
CA LEU A 622 25.73 28.02 -6.59
C LEU A 622 27.13 27.40 -6.70
N GLU A 623 27.44 26.43 -5.83
CA GLU A 623 28.68 25.66 -5.88
C GLU A 623 28.91 24.99 -7.23
N PHE A 624 27.85 24.50 -7.87
CA PHE A 624 27.90 23.91 -9.20
C PHE A 624 28.44 24.91 -10.23
N PHE A 625 27.97 26.16 -10.24
CA PHE A 625 28.46 27.18 -11.16
C PHE A 625 29.92 27.51 -10.90
N GLN A 626 30.32 27.62 -9.61
CA GLN A 626 31.72 27.82 -9.25
C GLN A 626 32.61 26.68 -9.76
N THR A 627 32.09 25.46 -9.85
CA THR A 627 32.82 24.28 -10.26
C THR A 627 32.93 24.19 -11.79
N ILE A 628 31.85 24.49 -12.53
CA ILE A 628 31.82 24.34 -13.99
C ILE A 628 32.44 25.51 -14.75
N ALA A 629 32.55 26.69 -14.15
CA ALA A 629 33.15 27.88 -14.78
C ALA A 629 33.79 28.82 -13.75
N PRO A 630 34.83 28.35 -13.03
CA PRO A 630 35.41 29.12 -11.91
C PRO A 630 35.89 30.51 -12.29
N ILE A 631 36.29 30.70 -13.56
CA ILE A 631 36.71 32.00 -14.08
C ILE A 631 35.57 33.05 -14.11
N ALA A 632 34.34 32.60 -14.23
CA ALA A 632 33.16 33.47 -14.28
C ALA A 632 32.91 34.23 -12.98
N ASN A 633 33.46 33.76 -11.85
CA ASN A 633 33.42 34.50 -10.59
C ASN A 633 34.08 35.89 -10.61
N ALA A 634 34.92 36.13 -11.62
CA ALA A 634 35.50 37.46 -11.84
C ALA A 634 34.69 38.33 -12.81
N LEU A 635 33.68 37.80 -13.43
CA LEU A 635 32.88 38.51 -14.42
C LEU A 635 31.69 39.19 -13.75
N GLN A 636 31.44 40.43 -14.08
CA GLN A 636 30.21 41.15 -13.70
C GLN A 636 29.35 41.34 -14.95
N GLY A 637 28.10 40.98 -14.85
CA GLY A 637 27.20 41.08 -16.01
C GLY A 637 26.03 40.09 -15.92
N LYS A 638 25.52 39.74 -17.08
CA LYS A 638 24.36 38.83 -17.19
C LYS A 638 24.76 37.57 -17.94
N LEU A 639 24.16 36.44 -17.51
CA LEU A 639 24.31 35.11 -18.09
C LEU A 639 23.00 34.64 -18.71
N ASN A 640 23.08 34.24 -19.97
CA ASN A 640 22.08 33.41 -20.63
C ASN A 640 22.67 32.02 -20.86
N SER A 641 21.96 30.97 -20.54
CA SER A 641 22.49 29.61 -20.69
C SER A 641 21.39 28.58 -20.92
N THR A 642 21.72 27.58 -21.71
CA THR A 642 20.95 26.33 -21.77
C THR A 642 21.84 25.22 -21.24
N ILE A 643 21.39 24.56 -20.18
CA ILE A 643 22.17 23.60 -19.43
C ILE A 643 21.40 22.27 -19.41
N ASN A 644 21.99 21.21 -19.96
CA ASN A 644 21.44 19.87 -19.96
C ASN A 644 22.30 18.99 -19.07
N LEU A 645 21.79 18.53 -17.96
CA LEU A 645 22.54 17.78 -16.96
C LEU A 645 21.82 16.51 -16.56
N LYS A 646 22.59 15.48 -16.32
CA LYS A 646 22.17 14.24 -15.68
C LYS A 646 23.22 13.79 -14.68
N GLY A 647 22.78 13.08 -13.65
CA GLY A 647 23.68 12.58 -12.60
C GLY A 647 22.89 11.98 -11.44
N ASN A 648 23.62 11.70 -10.39
CA ASN A 648 23.05 11.20 -9.15
C ASN A 648 22.82 12.37 -8.18
N LEU A 649 21.85 12.21 -7.30
CA LEU A 649 21.67 13.07 -6.13
C LEU A 649 22.28 12.40 -4.91
N THR A 650 22.66 13.20 -3.93
CA THR A 650 23.06 12.73 -2.61
C THR A 650 21.82 12.30 -1.80
N GLU A 651 22.00 11.74 -0.63
CA GLU A 651 20.91 11.43 0.31
C GLU A 651 20.08 12.67 0.69
N SER A 652 20.66 13.85 0.62
CA SER A 652 20.01 15.15 0.86
C SER A 652 19.44 15.80 -0.41
N PHE A 653 19.31 15.07 -1.49
CA PHE A 653 18.80 15.53 -2.80
C PHE A 653 19.62 16.67 -3.45
N THR A 654 20.84 16.91 -3.02
CA THR A 654 21.75 17.79 -3.73
C THR A 654 22.51 17.06 -4.83
N PRO A 655 22.83 17.68 -5.96
CA PRO A 655 23.57 17.03 -7.04
C PRO A 655 24.96 16.53 -6.58
N ASN A 656 25.26 15.25 -6.83
CA ASN A 656 26.59 14.70 -6.62
C ASN A 656 27.48 15.10 -7.80
N LEU A 657 28.28 16.13 -7.60
CA LEU A 657 29.10 16.74 -8.65
C LEU A 657 29.97 15.73 -9.40
N ALA A 658 30.52 14.73 -8.72
CA ALA A 658 31.39 13.72 -9.34
C ALA A 658 30.68 12.85 -10.41
N THR A 659 29.36 12.79 -10.37
CA THR A 659 28.54 11.97 -11.28
C THR A 659 27.90 12.77 -12.41
N ILE A 660 28.05 14.11 -12.37
CA ILE A 660 27.39 14.97 -13.35
C ILE A 660 28.01 14.78 -14.73
N SER A 661 27.14 14.65 -15.70
CA SER A 661 27.47 14.71 -17.12
C SER A 661 26.44 15.55 -17.89
N GLY A 662 26.87 16.19 -18.94
CA GLY A 662 25.98 17.00 -19.75
C GLY A 662 26.66 18.03 -20.64
N GLU A 663 25.82 18.92 -21.20
CA GLU A 663 26.26 19.97 -22.11
C GLU A 663 25.64 21.30 -21.68
N THR A 664 26.45 22.35 -21.80
CA THR A 664 26.02 23.71 -21.48
C THR A 664 26.39 24.65 -22.62
N PHE A 665 25.43 25.37 -23.13
CA PHE A 665 25.69 26.58 -23.95
C PHE A 665 25.56 27.81 -23.04
N ALA A 666 26.58 28.62 -22.99
CA ALA A 666 26.59 29.86 -22.22
C ALA A 666 26.83 31.09 -23.12
N GLU A 667 26.04 32.11 -22.95
CA GLU A 667 26.22 33.45 -23.51
C GLU A 667 26.34 34.45 -22.35
N VAL A 668 27.49 35.09 -22.27
CA VAL A 668 27.85 35.96 -21.16
C VAL A 668 27.94 37.39 -21.64
N LEU A 669 27.11 38.25 -21.05
CA LEU A 669 27.07 39.70 -21.30
C LEU A 669 27.89 40.40 -20.22
N VAL A 670 29.18 40.50 -20.43
CA VAL A 670 30.12 41.05 -19.42
C VAL A 670 30.15 42.58 -19.49
N ASN A 671 29.96 43.21 -18.34
CA ASN A 671 30.08 44.67 -18.17
C ASN A 671 31.48 45.06 -17.64
N SER A 672 32.06 44.29 -16.76
CA SER A 672 33.39 44.51 -16.18
C SER A 672 34.02 43.22 -15.64
N ILE A 673 35.32 43.24 -15.46
CA ILE A 673 36.12 42.15 -14.86
C ILE A 673 36.66 42.63 -13.53
N ASN A 674 36.51 41.82 -12.47
CA ASN A 674 37.13 42.05 -11.18
C ASN A 674 38.48 41.28 -11.11
N LYS A 675 39.60 41.98 -11.21
CA LYS A 675 40.96 41.40 -11.18
C LYS A 675 41.36 40.78 -9.85
N ASP A 676 40.87 41.31 -8.78
CA ASP A 676 41.28 40.89 -7.43
C ASP A 676 40.95 39.42 -7.14
N ASN A 677 40.04 38.86 -7.88
CA ASN A 677 39.59 37.48 -7.72
C ASN A 677 40.32 36.43 -8.61
N LEU A 678 41.28 36.87 -9.48
CA LEU A 678 41.86 35.91 -10.44
C LEU A 678 43.41 35.99 -10.55
N LYS A 679 44.08 35.10 -9.84
CA LYS A 679 45.56 34.92 -10.00
C LYS A 679 45.94 34.56 -11.44
N LEU A 680 45.07 33.90 -12.21
CA LEU A 680 45.29 33.55 -13.60
C LEU A 680 45.46 34.78 -14.51
N ILE A 681 44.66 35.81 -14.28
CA ILE A 681 44.76 37.09 -15.05
C ILE A 681 46.11 37.72 -14.85
N GLY A 682 46.60 37.86 -13.64
CA GLY A 682 47.93 38.39 -13.38
C GLY A 682 49.05 37.58 -14.03
N LYS A 683 48.92 36.22 -14.03
CA LYS A 683 49.93 35.38 -14.69
C LYS A 683 49.91 35.47 -16.22
N LEU A 684 48.76 35.71 -16.84
CA LEU A 684 48.66 35.99 -18.26
C LEU A 684 49.28 37.32 -18.64
N GLU A 685 49.03 38.40 -17.88
CA GLU A 685 49.61 39.71 -18.12
C GLU A 685 51.13 39.73 -17.88
N GLU A 686 51.63 38.96 -16.90
CA GLU A 686 53.09 38.79 -16.68
C GLU A 686 53.75 38.13 -17.86
N ASN A 687 53.14 37.21 -18.59
CA ASN A 687 53.75 36.46 -19.71
C ASN A 687 53.43 37.05 -21.08
N LEU A 688 52.47 37.97 -21.19
CA LEU A 688 52.01 38.63 -22.41
C LEU A 688 51.93 40.16 -22.19
N ASN A 689 53.08 40.82 -22.07
CA ASN A 689 53.22 42.24 -21.67
C ASN A 689 52.44 43.25 -22.50
N PHE A 690 51.95 42.89 -23.69
CA PHE A 690 51.12 43.72 -24.56
C PHE A 690 49.63 43.59 -24.27
N LEU A 691 49.24 42.62 -23.43
CA LEU A 691 47.85 42.30 -23.13
C LEU A 691 47.44 43.03 -21.81
N ASP A 692 46.43 43.83 -21.90
CA ASP A 692 45.72 44.44 -20.79
C ASP A 692 44.34 43.83 -20.74
N LEU A 693 44.13 42.86 -19.82
CA LEU A 693 42.90 42.08 -19.75
C LEU A 693 41.66 42.86 -19.35
N GLU A 694 41.83 44.10 -18.76
CA GLU A 694 40.68 44.97 -18.51
C GLU A 694 40.06 45.50 -19.78
N LYS A 695 40.86 45.56 -20.86
CA LYS A 695 40.43 46.03 -22.19
C LYS A 695 40.00 44.90 -23.13
N LEU A 696 39.84 43.65 -22.60
CA LEU A 696 39.25 42.57 -23.36
C LEU A 696 37.80 42.91 -23.74
N ASN A 697 37.45 42.66 -24.95
CA ASN A 697 36.04 42.75 -25.39
C ASN A 697 35.35 41.44 -25.11
N LEU A 698 34.71 41.32 -23.93
CA LEU A 698 33.93 40.17 -23.50
C LEU A 698 32.44 40.33 -23.72
N LYS A 699 32.01 41.35 -24.43
CA LYS A 699 30.62 41.58 -24.83
C LYS A 699 30.20 40.39 -25.70
N ASN A 700 29.10 39.72 -25.32
CA ASN A 700 28.51 38.57 -26.02
C ASN A 700 29.49 37.38 -26.15
N LEU A 701 30.19 37.02 -25.09
CA LEU A 701 31.01 35.83 -25.06
C LEU A 701 30.10 34.58 -25.14
N LYS A 702 30.31 33.74 -26.15
CA LYS A 702 29.54 32.49 -26.35
C LYS A 702 30.48 31.30 -26.27
N THR A 703 30.12 30.28 -25.48
CA THR A 703 30.90 29.06 -25.38
C THR A 703 30.01 27.84 -25.12
N ASN A 704 30.50 26.68 -25.49
CA ASN A 704 29.89 25.39 -25.17
C ASN A 704 30.83 24.61 -24.24
N LEU A 705 30.24 24.07 -23.18
CA LEU A 705 30.91 23.21 -22.22
C LEU A 705 30.34 21.81 -22.34
N VAL A 706 31.22 20.81 -22.28
CA VAL A 706 30.83 19.39 -22.16
C VAL A 706 31.38 18.88 -20.83
N ILE A 707 30.49 18.38 -19.97
CA ILE A 707 30.82 17.90 -18.64
C ILE A 707 30.75 16.37 -18.67
N GLU A 708 31.83 15.72 -18.33
CA GLU A 708 31.92 14.27 -18.30
C GLU A 708 33.02 13.81 -17.32
N ASN A 709 32.68 12.85 -16.43
CA ASN A 709 33.66 12.23 -15.51
C ASN A 709 34.44 13.24 -14.64
N GLY A 710 33.77 14.28 -14.15
CA GLY A 710 34.41 15.31 -13.32
C GLY A 710 35.32 16.28 -14.11
N LEU A 711 35.27 16.25 -15.44
CA LEU A 711 36.01 17.12 -16.34
C LEU A 711 35.03 18.02 -17.12
N VAL A 712 35.35 19.30 -17.19
CA VAL A 712 34.65 20.31 -18.03
C VAL A 712 35.50 20.61 -19.24
N ASN A 713 35.04 20.21 -20.41
CA ASN A 713 35.70 20.52 -21.68
C ASN A 713 35.05 21.74 -22.31
N VAL A 714 35.84 22.78 -22.48
CA VAL A 714 35.42 24.05 -23.10
C VAL A 714 35.76 24.00 -24.59
N LYS A 715 34.70 24.04 -25.41
CA LYS A 715 34.87 24.07 -26.88
C LYS A 715 35.52 25.37 -27.32
N PRO A 716 36.30 25.38 -28.41
CA PRO A 716 36.97 26.59 -28.92
C PRO A 716 36.00 27.78 -29.05
N PHE A 717 36.37 28.92 -28.48
CA PHE A 717 35.69 30.18 -28.65
C PHE A 717 36.69 31.33 -28.82
N THR A 718 36.26 32.43 -29.43
CA THR A 718 37.14 33.54 -29.74
C THR A 718 36.79 34.76 -28.90
N ILE A 719 37.81 35.38 -28.28
CA ILE A 719 37.78 36.69 -27.60
C ILE A 719 38.57 37.66 -28.41
N ASN A 720 38.12 38.92 -28.51
CA ASN A 720 38.87 39.95 -29.18
C ASN A 720 39.49 40.96 -28.20
N TYR A 721 40.76 41.22 -28.35
CA TYR A 721 41.52 42.28 -27.67
C TYR A 721 42.05 43.24 -28.72
N LYS A 722 41.46 44.42 -28.81
CA LYS A 722 41.73 45.37 -29.88
C LYS A 722 41.60 44.65 -31.25
N ASP A 723 42.68 44.55 -32.01
CA ASP A 723 42.79 43.87 -33.31
C ASP A 723 43.44 42.43 -33.21
N ILE A 724 43.54 41.91 -31.99
CA ILE A 724 44.03 40.54 -31.69
C ILE A 724 42.82 39.63 -31.42
N ALA A 725 42.68 38.58 -32.27
CA ALA A 725 41.75 37.49 -32.03
C ALA A 725 42.44 36.43 -31.13
N ILE A 726 41.83 36.06 -30.06
CA ILE A 726 42.31 35.10 -29.08
C ILE A 726 41.36 33.89 -29.08
N GLU A 727 41.81 32.76 -29.61
CA GLU A 727 41.04 31.50 -29.57
C GLU A 727 41.43 30.73 -28.33
N VAL A 728 40.41 30.44 -27.46
CA VAL A 728 40.59 29.71 -26.20
C VAL A 728 39.86 28.41 -26.25
N ALA A 729 40.57 27.31 -25.91
CA ALA A 729 39.98 25.98 -25.73
C ALA A 729 40.75 25.23 -24.64
N GLY A 730 40.08 24.22 -24.04
CA GLY A 730 40.75 23.40 -23.05
C GLY A 730 39.78 22.72 -22.13
N SER A 731 40.26 22.31 -21.01
CA SER A 731 39.46 21.64 -19.97
C SER A 731 39.95 22.02 -18.58
N HIS A 732 39.06 21.82 -17.60
CA HIS A 732 39.41 21.87 -16.21
C HIS A 732 38.68 20.78 -15.43
N GLY A 733 39.26 20.27 -14.40
CA GLY A 733 38.69 19.28 -13.49
C GLY A 733 37.88 19.90 -12.37
N PHE A 734 36.96 19.13 -11.81
CA PHE A 734 36.28 19.45 -10.54
C PHE A 734 37.28 19.50 -9.36
N ASP A 735 38.46 18.88 -9.52
CA ASP A 735 39.61 19.00 -8.63
C ASP A 735 40.36 20.37 -8.77
N LYS A 736 39.81 21.26 -9.62
CA LYS A 736 40.36 22.59 -9.95
C LYS A 736 41.63 22.56 -10.77
N SER A 737 42.01 21.43 -11.38
CA SER A 737 43.14 21.36 -12.33
C SER A 737 42.81 22.09 -13.64
N LEU A 738 43.80 22.70 -14.27
CA LEU A 738 43.65 23.47 -15.51
C LEU A 738 44.47 22.85 -16.64
N ASN A 739 43.92 22.82 -17.84
CA ASN A 739 44.58 22.42 -19.08
C ASN A 739 43.95 23.21 -20.24
N TYR A 740 44.38 24.45 -20.39
CA TYR A 740 43.90 25.36 -21.44
C TYR A 740 44.97 25.77 -22.41
N LYS A 741 44.56 26.07 -23.63
CA LYS A 741 45.37 26.66 -24.66
C LYS A 741 44.68 27.91 -25.20
N ALA A 742 45.38 29.06 -25.18
CA ALA A 742 44.96 30.26 -25.85
C ALA A 742 45.90 30.56 -27.03
N VAL A 743 45.37 30.70 -28.20
CA VAL A 743 46.11 31.07 -29.41
C VAL A 743 45.78 32.51 -29.79
N LEU A 744 46.74 33.38 -29.67
CA LEU A 744 46.59 34.81 -29.96
C LEU A 744 47.20 35.10 -31.35
N ASN A 745 46.45 35.62 -32.27
CA ASN A 745 46.93 36.11 -33.56
C ASN A 745 47.41 37.54 -33.40
N VAL A 746 48.70 37.67 -32.98
CA VAL A 746 49.28 38.94 -32.55
C VAL A 746 49.83 39.69 -33.72
N PRO A 747 49.31 40.89 -34.06
CA PRO A 747 49.92 41.76 -35.07
C PRO A 747 51.34 42.17 -34.65
N ALA A 748 52.21 42.19 -35.57
CA ALA A 748 53.64 42.48 -35.37
C ALA A 748 53.91 43.76 -34.59
N LYS A 749 53.06 44.76 -34.70
CA LYS A 749 53.14 46.05 -33.94
C LYS A 749 53.12 45.91 -32.42
N TYR A 750 52.63 44.81 -31.89
CA TYR A 750 52.53 44.58 -30.41
C TYR A 750 53.76 43.77 -29.86
N LEU A 751 54.68 43.36 -30.70
CA LEU A 751 55.73 42.39 -30.41
C LEU A 751 57.08 43.02 -30.00
N GLY A 752 57.06 44.28 -29.55
CA GLY A 752 58.23 44.97 -29.04
C GLY A 752 58.86 46.00 -29.95
N SER A 753 59.80 46.80 -29.41
CA SER A 753 60.45 47.96 -30.14
C SER A 753 61.31 47.50 -31.34
N GLU A 754 61.96 46.36 -31.22
CA GLU A 754 62.80 45.84 -32.32
C GLU A 754 61.99 45.43 -33.57
N VAL A 755 60.91 44.73 -33.38
CA VAL A 755 59.94 44.34 -34.42
C VAL A 755 59.37 45.60 -35.09
N ASN A 756 58.96 46.60 -34.26
CA ASN A 756 58.37 47.84 -34.74
C ASN A 756 59.38 48.69 -35.54
N GLN A 757 60.67 48.72 -35.15
CA GLN A 757 61.73 49.39 -35.89
C GLN A 757 61.96 48.75 -37.23
N LEU A 758 61.98 47.39 -37.33
CA LEU A 758 62.12 46.67 -38.58
C LEU A 758 60.92 46.91 -39.46
N ILE A 759 59.74 46.87 -39.01
CA ILE A 759 58.51 47.21 -39.74
C ILE A 759 58.58 48.66 -40.30
N GLY A 760 58.94 49.58 -39.44
CA GLY A 760 59.11 50.98 -39.88
C GLY A 760 60.19 51.19 -40.98
N ARG A 761 61.27 50.45 -40.91
CA ARG A 761 62.31 50.46 -41.99
C ARG A 761 61.84 49.84 -43.32
N ILE A 762 61.06 48.77 -43.21
CA ILE A 762 60.53 48.11 -44.40
C ILE A 762 59.48 49.00 -45.05
N ASN A 763 58.71 49.80 -44.30
CA ASN A 763 57.74 50.73 -44.76
C ASN A 763 56.78 50.18 -45.86
N ASP A 764 56.20 49.02 -45.57
CA ASP A 764 55.30 48.34 -46.45
C ASP A 764 53.97 48.00 -45.75
N ASN A 765 52.87 48.37 -46.38
CA ASN A 765 51.52 48.13 -45.76
C ASN A 765 51.18 46.70 -45.56
N GLU A 766 51.72 45.77 -46.34
CA GLU A 766 51.46 44.32 -46.14
C GLU A 766 52.23 43.77 -44.92
N VAL A 767 53.43 44.32 -44.65
CA VAL A 767 54.24 43.97 -43.48
C VAL A 767 53.55 44.42 -42.21
N ASN A 768 52.79 45.51 -42.23
CA ASN A 768 52.01 45.98 -41.10
C ASN A 768 50.85 45.05 -40.73
N LYS A 769 50.42 44.22 -41.65
CA LYS A 769 49.32 43.23 -41.47
C LYS A 769 49.83 41.84 -41.04
N ILE A 770 51.07 41.62 -40.90
CA ILE A 770 51.63 40.35 -40.47
C ILE A 770 51.24 40.09 -39.02
N THR A 771 50.66 38.90 -38.82
CA THR A 771 50.34 38.41 -37.50
C THR A 771 51.08 37.10 -37.21
N ILE A 772 51.51 36.88 -35.97
CA ILE A 772 52.04 35.58 -35.56
C ILE A 772 51.08 34.92 -34.53
N PRO A 773 50.88 33.64 -34.65
CA PRO A 773 50.18 32.90 -33.62
C PRO A 773 51.12 32.77 -32.40
N VAL A 774 50.66 33.29 -31.25
CA VAL A 774 51.27 33.11 -29.95
C VAL A 774 50.44 32.19 -29.15
N THR A 775 50.98 31.07 -28.72
CA THR A 775 50.31 30.11 -27.89
C THR A 775 50.61 30.34 -26.43
N ALA A 776 49.58 30.50 -25.61
CA ALA A 776 49.67 30.46 -24.18
C ALA A 776 49.09 29.16 -23.68
N ASN A 777 49.89 28.29 -23.06
CA ASN A 777 49.46 27.07 -22.40
C ASN A 777 49.26 27.37 -20.90
N ILE A 778 48.05 27.06 -20.43
CA ILE A 778 47.62 27.31 -19.05
C ILE A 778 47.47 25.96 -18.40
N SER A 779 48.20 25.72 -17.31
CA SER A 779 48.19 24.48 -16.53
C SER A 779 48.20 24.77 -15.02
N GLY A 780 48.35 23.74 -14.19
CA GLY A 780 48.33 23.87 -12.71
C GLY A 780 46.91 23.85 -12.17
N THR A 781 46.64 24.65 -11.16
CA THR A 781 45.32 24.77 -10.55
C THR A 781 44.85 26.22 -10.53
N TYR A 782 43.55 26.45 -10.29
CA TYR A 782 42.99 27.79 -10.13
C TYR A 782 43.72 28.62 -9.07
N ALA A 783 44.10 27.98 -7.96
CA ALA A 783 44.82 28.64 -6.87
C ALA A 783 46.28 28.92 -7.20
N SER A 784 46.90 28.15 -8.11
CA SER A 784 48.30 28.25 -8.50
C SER A 784 48.41 27.96 -10.01
N PRO A 785 47.97 28.89 -10.88
CA PRO A 785 48.07 28.70 -12.32
C PRO A 785 49.48 28.85 -12.81
N LYS A 786 49.86 28.04 -13.82
CA LYS A 786 51.09 28.11 -14.56
C LYS A 786 50.79 28.50 -16.00
N VAL A 787 51.39 29.57 -16.46
CA VAL A 787 51.26 30.02 -17.85
C VAL A 787 52.63 29.93 -18.51
N THR A 788 52.69 29.30 -19.66
CA THR A 788 53.88 29.24 -20.52
C THR A 788 53.50 29.70 -21.92
N THR A 789 54.38 30.48 -22.57
CA THR A 789 54.09 30.99 -23.90
C THR A 789 55.26 30.70 -24.85
N ASP A 790 54.93 30.64 -26.14
CA ASP A 790 55.91 30.55 -27.23
C ASP A 790 56.22 31.94 -27.83
N LEU A 791 55.89 33.02 -27.17
CA LEU A 791 56.07 34.40 -27.60
C LEU A 791 57.51 34.70 -28.03
N THR A 792 58.49 34.31 -27.22
CA THR A 792 59.90 34.56 -27.51
C THR A 792 60.37 33.87 -28.79
N SER A 793 59.95 32.63 -28.99
CA SER A 793 60.32 31.91 -30.26
C SER A 793 59.59 32.49 -31.49
N GLY A 794 58.30 32.86 -31.31
CA GLY A 794 57.49 33.54 -32.32
C GLY A 794 58.08 34.87 -32.73
N VAL A 795 58.47 35.72 -31.73
CA VAL A 795 59.14 36.99 -32.00
C VAL A 795 60.47 36.78 -32.68
N SER A 796 61.32 35.85 -32.30
CA SER A 796 62.58 35.51 -32.94
C SER A 796 62.38 35.04 -34.36
N SER A 797 61.38 34.23 -34.63
CA SER A 797 61.08 33.76 -36.02
C SER A 797 60.61 34.93 -36.90
N LEU A 798 59.70 35.78 -36.40
CA LEU A 798 59.27 36.97 -37.16
C LEU A 798 60.40 37.94 -37.38
N THR A 799 61.20 38.20 -36.39
CA THR A 799 62.40 39.10 -36.56
C THR A 799 63.31 38.58 -37.68
N LYS A 800 63.59 37.30 -37.78
CA LYS A 800 64.32 36.69 -38.86
C LYS A 800 63.65 36.90 -40.24
N GLN A 801 62.35 36.72 -40.28
CA GLN A 801 61.58 36.93 -41.57
C GLN A 801 61.60 38.41 -41.96
N LEU A 802 61.38 39.31 -41.02
CA LEU A 802 61.43 40.76 -41.31
C LEU A 802 62.83 41.23 -41.81
N ILE A 803 63.89 40.71 -41.20
CA ILE A 803 65.26 40.98 -41.62
C ILE A 803 65.45 40.49 -43.08
N GLU A 804 64.97 39.33 -43.42
CA GLU A 804 65.10 38.77 -44.77
C GLU A 804 64.27 39.60 -45.81
N ILE A 805 63.07 40.08 -45.40
CA ILE A 805 62.27 40.99 -46.24
C ILE A 805 62.99 42.33 -46.45
N GLU A 806 63.53 42.92 -45.41
CA GLU A 806 64.30 44.17 -45.43
C GLU A 806 65.51 43.98 -46.34
N LYS A 807 66.22 42.87 -46.22
CA LYS A 807 67.37 42.49 -47.05
C LYS A 807 67.00 42.35 -48.51
N GLN A 808 65.95 41.67 -48.85
CA GLN A 808 65.44 41.52 -50.22
C GLN A 808 65.02 42.90 -50.79
N LYS A 809 64.36 43.70 -50.02
CA LYS A 809 63.98 45.07 -50.42
C LYS A 809 65.20 45.97 -50.71
N LEU A 810 66.24 45.90 -49.92
CA LEU A 810 67.50 46.63 -50.13
C LEU A 810 68.28 46.12 -51.34
N VAL A 811 68.28 44.77 -51.54
CA VAL A 811 68.92 44.18 -52.76
C VAL A 811 68.16 44.65 -53.97
N ASN A 812 66.83 44.67 -53.97
CA ASN A 812 66.04 45.13 -55.13
C ASN A 812 66.19 46.63 -55.44
N GLN A 813 66.62 47.45 -54.42
CA GLN A 813 66.89 48.88 -54.61
C GLN A 813 68.31 49.24 -55.00
N GLY A 814 69.20 48.24 -55.21
CA GLY A 814 70.59 48.50 -55.76
C GLY A 814 71.55 49.30 -54.88
N LYS A 815 71.37 49.21 -53.54
CA LYS A 815 72.21 49.90 -52.53
C LYS A 815 73.06 48.92 -51.72
N ASP A 816 74.42 49.12 -51.80
CA ASP A 816 75.50 48.34 -51.12
C ASP A 816 75.58 48.53 -49.59
N LYS A 817 74.56 48.91 -48.92
CA LYS A 817 74.50 49.14 -47.43
C LYS A 817 74.23 47.90 -46.58
N LEU A 818 74.28 46.75 -47.20
CA LEU A 818 73.90 45.49 -46.49
C LEU A 818 74.89 45.03 -45.41
N LYS A 819 76.15 45.37 -45.49
CA LYS A 819 77.16 44.80 -44.61
C LYS A 819 77.16 45.44 -43.20
N ASP A 820 76.87 46.70 -43.13
CA ASP A 820 76.94 47.41 -41.86
C ASP A 820 75.69 47.14 -40.94
N LEU A 821 74.52 46.92 -41.53
CA LEU A 821 73.25 46.74 -40.81
C LEU A 821 73.17 45.32 -40.20
N VAL A 822 73.68 44.34 -40.88
CA VAL A 822 73.69 42.94 -40.36
C VAL A 822 74.76 42.78 -39.27
N GLY A 823 75.88 43.48 -39.37
CA GLY A 823 76.94 43.46 -38.36
C GLY A 823 76.52 44.03 -36.98
N ASP A 824 75.74 45.12 -37.02
CA ASP A 824 75.28 45.76 -35.77
C ASP A 824 74.17 44.98 -35.11
N LEU A 825 73.32 44.32 -35.82
CA LEU A 825 72.21 43.45 -35.26
C LEU A 825 72.73 42.16 -34.68
N PHE A 826 73.76 41.52 -35.26
CA PHE A 826 74.32 40.31 -34.69
C PHE A 826 75.31 40.55 -33.54
N ASN A 827 75.93 41.76 -33.40
CA ASN A 827 76.85 42.04 -32.32
C ASN A 827 76.12 42.46 -31.02
N LYS A 828 74.87 42.95 -31.12
CA LYS A 828 74.10 43.29 -29.91
C LYS A 828 73.52 42.06 -29.21
N ASN A 829 73.28 40.95 -29.91
CA ASN A 829 72.75 39.70 -29.34
C ASN A 829 73.83 38.79 -28.73
N LYS A 830 75.16 39.23 -28.70
CA LYS A 830 76.21 38.42 -28.13
C LYS A 830 76.59 38.76 -26.71
N LYS A 831 75.92 39.75 -26.09
CA LYS A 831 76.25 40.18 -24.71
C LYS A 831 75.38 39.67 -23.59
N ASP A 832 74.27 38.95 -23.88
CA ASP A 832 73.34 38.48 -22.88
C ASP A 832 73.02 36.97 -22.91
N ILE A 833 73.93 36.13 -23.42
CA ILE A 833 73.82 34.68 -23.30
C ILE A 833 75.12 34.13 -22.72
N ASP A 834 75.35 34.37 -21.43
CA ASP A 834 76.24 33.51 -20.68
C ASP A 834 75.52 33.06 -19.35
N SER A 835 75.60 31.74 -19.13
CA SER A 835 75.13 30.99 -17.97
C SER A 835 73.69 30.41 -18.01
N THR A 836 73.57 29.28 -18.66
CA THR A 836 73.26 28.07 -17.85
C THR A 836 73.49 26.83 -18.72
N LYS A 837 74.58 26.10 -18.42
CA LYS A 837 74.77 24.70 -18.89
C LYS A 837 73.66 23.83 -18.32
N VAL A 838 73.01 23.07 -19.20
CA VAL A 838 72.48 21.76 -18.83
C VAL A 838 72.84 20.80 -19.99
N GLU A 839 73.44 19.71 -19.57
CA GLU A 839 74.05 18.65 -20.39
C GLU A 839 72.99 17.95 -21.28
N THR A 840 73.46 17.77 -22.51
CA THR A 840 72.83 16.90 -23.52
C THR A 840 73.19 15.44 -23.23
N GLN A 841 72.23 14.57 -23.07
CA GLN A 841 72.38 13.14 -23.37
C GLN A 841 71.52 12.75 -24.55
N THR A 842 72.24 12.53 -25.63
CA THR A 842 71.76 11.87 -26.86
C THR A 842 71.36 10.41 -26.61
N LYS A 843 70.20 10.02 -27.06
CA LYS A 843 70.03 8.67 -27.66
C LYS A 843 69.20 8.80 -28.96
N LYS A 844 69.93 8.39 -30.03
CA LYS A 844 69.37 8.06 -31.32
C LYS A 844 68.36 6.93 -31.18
N ASP A 845 67.21 7.03 -31.89
CA ASP A 845 66.91 6.00 -32.87
C ASP A 845 65.92 6.53 -33.92
N SER A 846 66.24 6.16 -35.09
CA SER A 846 65.64 6.42 -36.43
C SER A 846 64.22 5.79 -36.54
N THR A 847 63.36 6.47 -37.23
CA THR A 847 62.81 5.95 -38.50
C THR A 847 61.92 6.98 -39.21
N THR A 848 62.30 7.18 -40.42
CA THR A 848 61.56 7.82 -41.52
C THR A 848 60.11 7.39 -41.67
N THR A 849 59.15 8.30 -41.93
CA THR A 849 58.47 8.36 -43.24
C THR A 849 57.27 9.30 -43.30
N LYS A 850 57.29 10.13 -44.31
CA LYS A 850 56.13 10.68 -45.05
C LYS A 850 55.17 11.71 -44.41
N THR A 851 55.51 12.93 -44.59
CA THR A 851 54.63 14.02 -45.00
C THR A 851 53.94 13.68 -46.31
N ASP A 852 52.58 13.59 -46.28
CA ASP A 852 51.70 14.14 -47.34
C ASP A 852 50.24 13.68 -47.02
N SER A 853 49.31 14.59 -47.17
CA SER A 853 47.85 14.36 -47.16
C SER A 853 47.09 14.76 -45.88
N LEU A 854 46.93 16.03 -45.64
CA LEU A 854 45.82 16.59 -44.88
C LEU A 854 45.44 17.96 -45.45
N LYS A 855 44.88 17.96 -46.66
CA LYS A 855 44.21 19.15 -47.19
C LYS A 855 42.97 18.81 -48.02
N ASN A 856 42.12 17.90 -47.65
CA ASN A 856 40.84 17.74 -48.38
C ASN A 856 39.80 16.86 -47.64
N VAL A 857 39.55 17.09 -46.35
CA VAL A 857 38.46 16.36 -45.70
C VAL A 857 37.46 17.32 -44.96
N GLY A 858 37.60 18.63 -45.06
CA GLY A 858 36.80 19.60 -44.34
C GLY A 858 35.55 20.15 -45.02
N LYS A 859 35.32 19.88 -46.34
CA LYS A 859 34.20 20.54 -47.07
C LYS A 859 33.01 19.65 -47.40
N ASP A 860 33.11 18.34 -47.35
CA ASP A 860 32.01 17.47 -47.83
C ASP A 860 31.12 16.92 -46.67
N LYS A 861 31.53 17.01 -45.42
CA LYS A 861 30.67 16.60 -44.28
C LYS A 861 29.66 17.66 -43.79
N VAL A 862 29.86 18.92 -44.17
CA VAL A 862 28.89 20.00 -43.75
C VAL A 862 27.71 20.10 -44.70
N LYS A 863 27.82 19.63 -45.95
CA LYS A 863 26.70 19.61 -46.92
C LYS A 863 25.72 18.46 -46.73
N GLY A 864 26.12 17.34 -46.07
CA GLY A 864 25.26 16.19 -45.83
C GLY A 864 24.25 16.43 -44.66
N ILE A 865 24.66 17.18 -43.68
CA ILE A 865 23.84 17.38 -42.46
C ILE A 865 22.76 18.44 -42.63
N LEU A 866 22.97 19.41 -43.50
CA LEU A 866 21.93 20.39 -43.83
C LEU A 866 20.86 19.89 -44.81
N GLY A 867 21.19 18.85 -45.60
CA GLY A 867 20.24 18.26 -46.57
C GLY A 867 19.15 17.43 -45.91
N ASP A 868 19.46 16.77 -44.79
CA ASP A 868 18.53 15.86 -44.09
C ASP A 868 17.59 16.59 -43.14
N LEU A 869 17.95 17.79 -42.66
CA LEU A 869 17.08 18.61 -41.83
C LEU A 869 15.97 19.33 -42.59
N ILE A 870 16.15 19.50 -43.92
CA ILE A 870 15.15 20.17 -44.78
C ILE A 870 14.16 19.15 -45.37
N LYS A 871 14.49 17.88 -45.47
CA LYS A 871 13.60 16.82 -45.98
C LYS A 871 12.58 16.32 -44.93
N ASN A 872 12.89 16.44 -43.68
CA ASN A 872 11.96 15.98 -42.62
C ASN A 872 10.87 17.02 -42.21
N ARG A 873 10.89 18.20 -42.78
CA ARG A 873 9.84 19.22 -42.52
C ARG A 873 8.69 19.24 -43.54
N LYS A 874 8.74 18.42 -44.59
CA LYS A 874 7.70 18.34 -45.62
C LYS A 874 6.80 17.10 -45.63
N LYS A 875 6.88 16.25 -44.60
CA LYS A 875 6.05 15.02 -44.53
C LYS A 875 5.17 14.93 -43.26
N LYS A 876 4.65 16.06 -42.80
CA LYS A 876 3.58 16.10 -41.77
C LYS A 876 2.58 17.21 -42.06
N LYS A 877 1.94 17.08 -43.18
CA LYS A 877 0.62 17.68 -43.48
C LYS A 877 0.03 16.83 -44.59
N ASP A 878 -0.92 16.05 -44.24
CA ASP A 878 -2.03 15.42 -44.91
C ASP A 878 -2.18 13.99 -44.42
N THR A 879 -3.07 13.86 -43.46
CA THR A 879 -4.12 12.83 -43.39
C THR A 879 -4.94 13.08 -42.13
N THR A 880 -6.00 13.84 -42.32
CA THR A 880 -7.22 13.74 -41.54
C THR A 880 -8.25 13.11 -42.47
N ASN A 881 -8.71 11.92 -42.04
CA ASN A 881 -10.12 11.53 -42.14
C ASN A 881 -10.38 10.46 -41.06
#